data_936346a4106dba72cd812f8f8955b317
#
_entry.id   936346a4106dba72cd812f8f8955b317
#
_cell.length_a   1.000
_cell.length_b   1.000
_cell.length_c   1.000
_cell.angle_alpha   90.00
_cell.angle_beta   90.00
_cell.angle_gamma   90.00
#
_symmetry.space_group_name_H-M   'P 1'
#
loop_
_entity.id
_entity.type
_entity.pdbx_description
1 polymer ?
#
loop_
_entity_poly.entity_id
_entity_poly.type
_entity_poly.pdbx_seq_one_letter_code
_entity_poly.pdbx_strand_id
1 'polypeptide(L)'
;MRITRPLTALAAVSMTAALLTVPMAPANAANAADAAVGSATVVPLQVTGAPAKRFNLIIMGDGYTESEQSAFAADTDQQLNVMWSIEPYKSYRNYFNVYRVDIVSGESGIGCDPDLASGKKNTPLSMAFWGGCNPASVQRLITMSNSAANSYANLVTGTSSANRQILALGNSGTYGGAGGAYATSSGHNSMSALIAPHEIGHSLGGLQDEYTYYTRGVEGGTYTGAEPGSVHHTLLTEQQIADQRKKWWRWLGEPSEAGGTIGRHEGGLYFGKGVWRPSEHSIMRTLGYYYDQVSREVMTQRISAKTGLIQDGTPTTSPVGADRVLWVEPLHPNSHSLTTVWSVDGTELPGEGTALDLRTLNLPAGTHTVKATVTDPTDFVRDPAIRSGALTATRTWTVDTTVTTVPAEVGAGLLSSTPTNQAVGHDEVVYVETTHPDDGVPAVTWTLDGTRLDDSDGDLDLGALTLTPGNHTLTAVSGGDTRSWTVDNTPPTTGYELSEPLVASGDVHVYNGPFTMKLTGDDDQDGYVVSESRVDGDGWFNYFGWPTSADLPWTFSESGTVIDSLTFGKLPRGRHTVEYRSIDPSGNHGPARSFTVTTLAPPPACTTTVTGTRNGTLVAHSGVTCLNDARINGGVTVSSGASLVVTGGTINGAVTATGAAEVHLLKAQVNGAVSISGTTGRLIVAGSDLRGAAVLNDNTTVDALVMAGTGVRGALSCRGNTPAPSNAGVSNQVTGSGQCAGLVDPRPNPRGKSYEAVVSSTVPEKGMYEHNHN
;
A
#
# COMPACT_ATOMS: atom_id res chain seq x y z
N MET A 1 -79.50 15.70 8.26
CA MET A 1 -79.96 17.08 8.02
C MET A 1 -78.81 17.83 7.34
N ARG A 2 -79.04 18.23 6.08
CA ARG A 2 -78.07 19.01 5.27
C ARG A 2 -77.87 20.38 5.90
N ILE A 3 -76.69 21.01 5.79
CA ILE A 3 -76.52 22.41 5.37
C ILE A 3 -75.02 22.65 5.03
N THR A 4 -74.83 23.23 3.90
CA THR A 4 -73.82 23.71 2.99
C THR A 4 -72.89 24.83 3.57
N ARG A 5 -71.69 24.82 2.99
CA ARG A 5 -70.58 25.78 2.80
C ARG A 5 -70.86 27.30 2.90
N PRO A 6 -69.78 28.16 3.08
CA PRO A 6 -68.94 28.48 1.92
C PRO A 6 -67.40 28.65 2.21
N LEU A 7 -66.67 28.64 1.06
CA LEU A 7 -65.26 28.89 0.88
C LEU A 7 -64.92 30.41 1.12
N THR A 8 -63.72 30.60 1.69
CA THR A 8 -62.97 31.86 1.47
C THR A 8 -61.54 31.53 1.00
N ALA A 9 -61.19 32.03 -0.15
CA ALA A 9 -59.91 31.91 -0.79
C ALA A 9 -58.89 32.90 -0.15
N LEU A 10 -57.72 32.37 0.25
CA LEU A 10 -56.56 33.20 0.50
C LEU A 10 -55.54 32.91 -0.64
N ALA A 11 -55.19 33.98 -1.33
CA ALA A 11 -54.18 33.96 -2.38
C ALA A 11 -52.77 33.81 -1.75
N ALA A 12 -52.07 32.75 -2.05
CA ALA A 12 -50.64 32.62 -1.76
C ALA A 12 -49.85 33.13 -2.98
N VAL A 13 -49.06 34.14 -2.73
CA VAL A 13 -48.06 34.63 -3.69
C VAL A 13 -46.88 33.66 -3.67
N SER A 14 -46.71 32.89 -4.72
CA SER A 14 -45.53 32.05 -4.93
C SER A 14 -44.40 32.89 -5.52
N MET A 15 -43.35 33.14 -4.76
CA MET A 15 -42.05 33.54 -5.31
C MET A 15 -41.42 32.29 -5.94
N THR A 16 -41.33 32.27 -7.24
CA THR A 16 -40.53 31.28 -8.01
C THR A 16 -39.07 31.71 -7.96
N ALA A 17 -38.27 31.06 -7.14
CA ALA A 17 -36.81 31.06 -7.29
C ALA A 17 -36.49 30.22 -8.54
N ALA A 18 -35.91 30.87 -9.54
CA ALA A 18 -35.39 30.20 -10.73
C ALA A 18 -34.09 29.48 -10.35
N LEU A 19 -34.17 28.19 -9.99
CA LEU A 19 -33.03 27.29 -10.02
C LEU A 19 -32.62 27.13 -11.50
N LEU A 20 -31.45 27.60 -11.84
CA LEU A 20 -30.74 27.19 -13.05
C LEU A 20 -30.27 25.75 -12.85
N THR A 21 -31.15 24.79 -13.00
CA THR A 21 -30.79 23.40 -13.22
C THR A 21 -30.20 23.29 -14.61
N VAL A 22 -28.90 23.06 -14.68
CA VAL A 22 -28.30 22.45 -15.88
C VAL A 22 -29.08 21.14 -16.11
N PRO A 23 -29.73 20.92 -17.22
CA PRO A 23 -30.47 19.69 -17.45
C PRO A 23 -29.45 18.55 -17.54
N MET A 24 -29.36 17.72 -16.52
CA MET A 24 -28.96 16.34 -16.72
C MET A 24 -30.02 15.71 -17.63
N ALA A 25 -29.65 15.43 -18.86
CA ALA A 25 -30.49 14.67 -19.76
C ALA A 25 -30.83 13.33 -19.07
N PRO A 26 -32.11 12.91 -19.07
CA PRO A 26 -32.44 11.58 -18.59
C PRO A 26 -31.68 10.60 -19.47
N ALA A 27 -31.04 9.60 -18.82
CA ALA A 27 -30.51 8.47 -19.52
C ALA A 27 -31.69 7.79 -20.25
N ASN A 28 -31.87 8.11 -21.52
CA ASN A 28 -32.74 7.35 -22.36
C ASN A 28 -32.15 5.95 -22.45
N ALA A 29 -32.90 4.95 -22.00
CA ALA A 29 -32.77 3.60 -22.48
C ALA A 29 -33.15 3.58 -23.97
N ALA A 30 -32.32 4.19 -24.81
CA ALA A 30 -32.29 3.96 -26.24
C ALA A 30 -31.60 2.62 -26.45
N ASN A 31 -32.20 1.77 -27.29
CA ASN A 31 -31.61 0.54 -27.80
C ASN A 31 -30.11 0.79 -28.02
N ALA A 32 -29.27 0.04 -27.27
CA ALA A 32 -27.83 0.09 -27.43
C ALA A 32 -27.52 -0.37 -28.87
N ALA A 33 -27.32 0.62 -29.75
CA ALA A 33 -26.57 0.36 -30.97
C ALA A 33 -25.15 0.06 -30.48
N ASP A 34 -24.59 -1.12 -30.83
CA ASP A 34 -23.22 -1.49 -30.49
C ASP A 34 -22.30 -0.28 -30.77
N ALA A 35 -21.53 0.14 -29.77
CA ALA A 35 -20.61 1.25 -29.94
C ALA A 35 -19.57 0.89 -31.02
N ALA A 36 -19.27 1.83 -31.91
CA ALA A 36 -18.30 1.58 -32.98
C ALA A 36 -16.90 1.29 -32.38
N VAL A 37 -16.24 0.27 -32.92
CA VAL A 37 -14.85 -0.06 -32.53
C VAL A 37 -13.94 1.16 -32.65
N GLY A 38 -13.15 1.45 -31.60
CA GLY A 38 -12.30 2.64 -31.49
C GLY A 38 -13.04 3.89 -31.04
N SER A 39 -14.38 3.86 -30.83
CA SER A 39 -15.09 4.94 -30.18
C SER A 39 -14.60 5.08 -28.73
N ALA A 40 -14.58 6.32 -28.23
CA ALA A 40 -14.09 6.60 -26.89
C ALA A 40 -14.98 7.60 -26.15
N THR A 41 -15.18 7.36 -24.86
CA THR A 41 -15.89 8.25 -23.94
C THR A 41 -14.94 8.70 -22.84
N VAL A 42 -14.90 10.01 -22.59
CA VAL A 42 -14.12 10.57 -21.46
C VAL A 42 -15.02 10.62 -20.23
N VAL A 43 -14.59 9.97 -19.17
CA VAL A 43 -15.25 9.93 -17.87
C VAL A 43 -14.39 10.64 -16.84
N PRO A 44 -14.80 11.80 -16.31
CA PRO A 44 -14.09 12.45 -15.22
C PRO A 44 -14.32 11.67 -13.93
N LEU A 45 -13.24 11.18 -13.30
CA LEU A 45 -13.28 10.46 -12.02
C LEU A 45 -13.00 11.40 -10.85
N GLN A 46 -12.04 12.31 -11.02
CA GLN A 46 -11.68 13.34 -10.06
C GLN A 46 -11.39 14.65 -10.81
N VAL A 47 -12.04 15.73 -10.42
CA VAL A 47 -11.78 17.06 -10.97
C VAL A 47 -11.58 18.02 -9.81
N THR A 48 -10.35 18.48 -9.66
CA THR A 48 -9.92 19.42 -8.61
C THR A 48 -9.78 20.86 -9.14
N GLY A 49 -9.85 21.05 -10.44
CA GLY A 49 -9.77 22.37 -11.06
C GLY A 49 -9.67 22.31 -12.59
N ALA A 50 -9.48 23.46 -13.22
CA ALA A 50 -9.36 23.54 -14.67
C ALA A 50 -8.20 22.66 -15.18
N PRO A 51 -8.39 21.86 -16.25
CA PRO A 51 -7.35 20.96 -16.76
C PRO A 51 -6.02 21.66 -17.06
N ALA A 52 -6.06 22.89 -17.54
CA ALA A 52 -4.84 23.68 -17.83
C ALA A 52 -4.05 24.06 -16.57
N LYS A 53 -4.66 23.97 -15.38
CA LYS A 53 -4.09 24.36 -14.09
C LYS A 53 -3.81 23.15 -13.16
N ARG A 54 -4.02 21.93 -13.63
CA ARG A 54 -3.85 20.69 -12.84
C ARG A 54 -2.94 19.71 -13.56
N PHE A 55 -2.40 18.78 -12.80
CA PHE A 55 -1.76 17.59 -13.35
C PHE A 55 -2.85 16.59 -13.73
N ASN A 56 -2.93 16.22 -15.00
CA ASN A 56 -4.00 15.36 -15.49
C ASN A 56 -3.51 13.94 -15.69
N LEU A 57 -4.01 13.01 -14.87
CA LEU A 57 -3.81 11.58 -15.06
C LEU A 57 -4.91 11.06 -15.98
N ILE A 58 -4.51 10.53 -17.13
CA ILE A 58 -5.42 9.97 -18.12
C ILE A 58 -5.21 8.45 -18.16
N ILE A 59 -6.23 7.72 -17.73
CA ILE A 59 -6.23 6.26 -17.72
C ILE A 59 -7.05 5.78 -18.90
N MET A 60 -6.51 4.87 -19.71
CA MET A 60 -7.19 4.35 -20.88
C MET A 60 -7.03 2.83 -21.00
N GLY A 61 -8.09 2.16 -21.47
CA GLY A 61 -8.13 0.73 -21.64
C GLY A 61 -7.79 0.29 -23.06
N ASP A 62 -7.12 -0.84 -23.20
CA ASP A 62 -6.94 -1.52 -24.49
C ASP A 62 -7.34 -2.99 -24.41
N GLY A 63 -8.00 -3.48 -25.43
CA GLY A 63 -8.51 -4.85 -25.43
C GLY A 63 -9.79 -5.08 -24.62
N TYR A 64 -10.44 -4.02 -24.13
CA TYR A 64 -11.77 -4.12 -23.50
C TYR A 64 -12.86 -3.87 -24.53
N THR A 65 -13.68 -4.89 -24.80
CA THR A 65 -14.86 -4.78 -25.67
C THR A 65 -15.94 -3.94 -24.98
N GLU A 66 -17.01 -3.62 -25.69
CA GLU A 66 -18.14 -2.87 -25.11
C GLU A 66 -18.71 -3.56 -23.86
N SER A 67 -18.83 -4.88 -23.87
CA SER A 67 -19.32 -5.66 -22.72
C SER A 67 -18.34 -5.74 -21.56
N GLU A 68 -17.08 -5.37 -21.76
CA GLU A 68 -16.01 -5.42 -20.75
C GLU A 68 -15.64 -4.04 -20.16
N GLN A 69 -16.37 -2.98 -20.53
CA GLN A 69 -16.10 -1.63 -20.03
C GLN A 69 -16.31 -1.52 -18.50
N SER A 70 -17.20 -2.32 -17.92
CA SER A 70 -17.36 -2.37 -16.46
C SER A 70 -16.14 -3.00 -15.76
N ALA A 71 -15.50 -3.99 -16.40
CA ALA A 71 -14.25 -4.55 -15.89
C ALA A 71 -13.10 -3.51 -15.95
N PHE A 72 -13.00 -2.74 -17.05
CA PHE A 72 -12.05 -1.64 -17.15
C PHE A 72 -12.29 -0.58 -16.07
N ALA A 73 -13.55 -0.27 -15.75
CA ALA A 73 -13.87 0.64 -14.66
C ALA A 73 -13.35 0.11 -13.31
N ALA A 74 -13.62 -1.15 -12.99
CA ALA A 74 -13.15 -1.78 -11.75
C ALA A 74 -11.61 -1.83 -11.67
N ASP A 75 -10.94 -2.18 -12.77
CA ASP A 75 -9.48 -2.16 -12.84
C ASP A 75 -8.92 -0.74 -12.57
N THR A 76 -9.57 0.28 -13.15
CA THR A 76 -9.18 1.68 -12.92
C THR A 76 -9.32 2.08 -11.46
N ASP A 77 -10.44 1.74 -10.82
CA ASP A 77 -10.69 2.05 -9.42
C ASP A 77 -9.64 1.39 -8.51
N GLN A 78 -9.30 0.14 -8.81
CA GLN A 78 -8.22 -0.56 -8.12
C GLN A 78 -6.88 0.17 -8.24
N GLN A 79 -6.48 0.53 -9.45
CA GLN A 79 -5.23 1.24 -9.69
C GLN A 79 -5.16 2.54 -8.87
N LEU A 80 -6.25 3.31 -8.88
CA LEU A 80 -6.33 4.58 -8.18
C LEU A 80 -6.25 4.42 -6.66
N ASN A 81 -7.00 3.49 -6.08
CA ASN A 81 -7.03 3.29 -4.64
C ASN A 81 -5.66 2.88 -4.09
N VAL A 82 -4.95 1.99 -4.80
CA VAL A 82 -3.57 1.64 -4.43
C VAL A 82 -2.62 2.83 -4.62
N MET A 83 -2.75 3.59 -5.71
CA MET A 83 -1.91 4.75 -5.96
C MET A 83 -2.10 5.83 -4.87
N TRP A 84 -3.33 6.07 -4.42
CA TRP A 84 -3.62 7.04 -3.36
C TRP A 84 -3.18 6.58 -1.95
N SER A 85 -2.81 5.32 -1.78
CA SER A 85 -2.18 4.84 -0.53
C SER A 85 -0.66 5.06 -0.50
N ILE A 86 -0.04 5.48 -1.62
CA ILE A 86 1.41 5.59 -1.80
C ILE A 86 1.85 7.06 -1.82
N GLU A 87 2.83 7.43 -0.96
CA GLU A 87 3.46 8.74 -1.05
C GLU A 87 4.40 8.87 -2.27
N PRO A 88 4.42 10.02 -2.97
CA PRO A 88 3.77 11.28 -2.63
C PRO A 88 2.38 11.46 -3.27
N TYR A 89 1.84 10.45 -3.95
CA TYR A 89 0.52 10.57 -4.60
C TYR A 89 -0.58 10.88 -3.59
N LYS A 90 -0.54 10.25 -2.39
CA LYS A 90 -1.48 10.51 -1.31
C LYS A 90 -1.49 11.99 -0.95
N SER A 91 -0.35 12.54 -0.54
CA SER A 91 -0.23 13.94 -0.08
C SER A 91 -0.54 14.97 -1.14
N TYR A 92 -0.38 14.64 -2.43
CA TYR A 92 -0.60 15.55 -3.56
C TYR A 92 -1.82 15.18 -4.41
N ARG A 93 -2.75 14.37 -3.90
CA ARG A 93 -3.92 13.91 -4.63
C ARG A 93 -4.73 15.06 -5.24
N ASN A 94 -4.90 16.18 -4.53
CA ASN A 94 -5.62 17.35 -5.02
C ASN A 94 -4.92 18.08 -6.18
N TYR A 95 -3.64 17.76 -6.48
CA TYR A 95 -2.96 18.30 -7.66
C TYR A 95 -3.45 17.64 -8.96
N PHE A 96 -4.15 16.51 -8.86
CA PHE A 96 -4.56 15.70 -9.99
C PHE A 96 -6.02 15.93 -10.37
N ASN A 97 -6.26 16.14 -11.67
CA ASN A 97 -7.48 15.69 -12.29
C ASN A 97 -7.27 14.27 -12.80
N VAL A 98 -8.25 13.40 -12.67
CA VAL A 98 -8.22 12.03 -13.16
C VAL A 98 -9.35 11.80 -14.15
N TYR A 99 -8.99 11.35 -15.33
CA TYR A 99 -9.93 11.02 -16.40
C TYR A 99 -9.73 9.57 -16.83
N ARG A 100 -10.82 8.83 -16.93
CA ARG A 100 -10.84 7.54 -17.60
C ARG A 100 -11.32 7.75 -19.03
N VAL A 101 -10.63 7.14 -19.99
CA VAL A 101 -11.02 7.15 -21.41
C VAL A 101 -11.43 5.74 -21.77
N ASP A 102 -12.74 5.51 -21.82
CA ASP A 102 -13.38 4.24 -22.16
C ASP A 102 -13.31 4.04 -23.67
N ILE A 103 -12.37 3.21 -24.13
CA ILE A 103 -12.16 2.93 -25.55
C ILE A 103 -12.73 1.55 -25.88
N VAL A 104 -13.63 1.46 -26.83
CA VAL A 104 -14.23 0.19 -27.26
C VAL A 104 -13.29 -0.56 -28.18
N SER A 105 -12.81 -1.73 -27.74
CA SER A 105 -12.01 -2.64 -28.55
C SER A 105 -12.87 -3.60 -29.36
N GLY A 106 -12.45 -3.94 -30.57
CA GLY A 106 -13.09 -4.97 -31.39
C GLY A 106 -12.70 -6.40 -31.01
N GLU A 107 -11.60 -6.56 -30.28
CA GLU A 107 -11.10 -7.84 -29.78
C GLU A 107 -10.83 -7.74 -28.29
N SER A 108 -11.21 -8.79 -27.53
CA SER A 108 -10.90 -8.90 -26.11
C SER A 108 -9.44 -9.30 -25.89
N GLY A 109 -8.80 -8.68 -24.89
CA GLY A 109 -7.40 -8.93 -24.54
C GLY A 109 -6.38 -8.18 -25.41
N ILE A 110 -5.10 -8.29 -25.08
CA ILE A 110 -3.99 -7.64 -25.79
C ILE A 110 -3.09 -8.63 -26.52
N GLY A 111 -2.19 -8.14 -27.39
CA GLY A 111 -1.37 -8.99 -28.25
C GLY A 111 -0.34 -9.83 -27.49
N CYS A 112 -0.05 -11.02 -28.02
CA CYS A 112 0.97 -11.97 -27.52
C CYS A 112 0.78 -12.31 -26.02
N ASP A 113 -0.47 -12.55 -25.64
CA ASP A 113 -0.90 -12.94 -24.30
C ASP A 113 -1.57 -14.33 -24.34
N PRO A 114 -1.14 -15.31 -23.56
CA PRO A 114 -0.01 -15.27 -22.59
C PRO A 114 1.36 -15.47 -23.21
N ASP A 115 1.47 -15.75 -24.49
CA ASP A 115 2.72 -16.05 -25.18
C ASP A 115 2.75 -15.53 -26.63
N LEU A 116 3.91 -15.65 -27.28
CA LEU A 116 4.11 -15.22 -28.68
C LEU A 116 3.25 -15.97 -29.69
N ALA A 117 2.81 -17.20 -29.37
CA ALA A 117 1.99 -17.99 -30.29
C ALA A 117 0.54 -17.44 -30.37
N SER A 118 0.10 -16.72 -29.35
CA SER A 118 -1.18 -16.03 -29.32
C SER A 118 -1.30 -14.89 -30.34
N GLY A 119 -0.16 -14.40 -30.87
CA GLY A 119 -0.10 -13.42 -31.94
C GLY A 119 -0.55 -12.00 -31.54
N LYS A 120 -0.49 -11.09 -32.51
CA LYS A 120 -0.96 -9.71 -32.34
C LYS A 120 -2.49 -9.65 -32.40
N LYS A 121 -3.06 -8.72 -31.61
CA LYS A 121 -4.46 -8.35 -31.70
C LYS A 121 -4.63 -6.97 -32.32
N ASN A 122 -5.77 -6.76 -32.98
CA ASN A 122 -6.13 -5.46 -33.56
C ASN A 122 -6.94 -4.66 -32.54
N THR A 123 -6.23 -4.04 -31.60
CA THR A 123 -6.82 -3.22 -30.55
C THR A 123 -6.49 -1.73 -30.74
N PRO A 124 -7.26 -0.78 -30.20
CA PRO A 124 -7.11 0.65 -30.45
C PRO A 124 -5.75 1.24 -30.08
N LEU A 125 -5.12 0.77 -28.99
CA LEU A 125 -3.77 1.18 -28.57
C LEU A 125 -2.70 0.23 -29.04
N SER A 126 -3.06 -0.92 -29.66
CA SER A 126 -2.14 -1.96 -30.09
C SER A 126 -1.22 -2.46 -28.96
N MET A 127 -1.76 -2.60 -27.74
CA MET A 127 -0.99 -3.10 -26.61
C MET A 127 -0.61 -4.57 -26.83
N ALA A 128 0.64 -4.91 -26.49
CA ALA A 128 1.12 -6.27 -26.59
C ALA A 128 2.27 -6.54 -25.62
N PHE A 129 2.29 -7.76 -25.08
CA PHE A 129 3.44 -8.33 -24.35
C PHE A 129 4.67 -8.51 -25.24
N TRP A 130 5.79 -8.93 -24.65
CA TRP A 130 7.07 -9.15 -25.34
C TRP A 130 7.59 -7.90 -26.05
N GLY A 131 7.36 -6.70 -25.46
CA GLY A 131 7.78 -5.45 -26.10
C GLY A 131 7.14 -5.23 -27.47
N GLY A 132 5.86 -5.60 -27.64
CA GLY A 132 5.15 -5.50 -28.91
C GLY A 132 5.23 -6.76 -29.77
N CYS A 133 5.19 -7.93 -29.15
CA CYS A 133 5.34 -9.26 -29.80
C CYS A 133 6.74 -9.47 -30.42
N ASN A 134 7.78 -8.93 -29.80
CA ASN A 134 9.15 -9.13 -30.24
C ASN A 134 9.77 -10.34 -29.50
N PRO A 135 10.14 -11.44 -30.20
CA PRO A 135 10.71 -12.63 -29.56
C PRO A 135 12.10 -12.41 -28.94
N ALA A 136 12.76 -11.29 -29.23
CA ALA A 136 14.01 -10.90 -28.58
C ALA A 136 13.80 -10.12 -27.28
N SER A 137 12.56 -9.81 -26.92
CA SER A 137 12.20 -9.11 -25.68
C SER A 137 11.86 -10.09 -24.56
N VAL A 138 11.55 -9.58 -23.37
CA VAL A 138 11.03 -10.38 -22.25
C VAL A 138 9.51 -10.26 -22.17
N GLN A 139 8.87 -11.36 -21.74
CA GLN A 139 7.42 -11.51 -21.77
C GLN A 139 6.69 -10.37 -21.07
N ARG A 140 7.12 -9.95 -19.88
CA ARG A 140 6.42 -8.97 -19.04
C ARG A 140 6.35 -7.54 -19.61
N LEU A 141 7.16 -7.19 -20.62
CA LEU A 141 7.15 -5.82 -21.15
C LEU A 141 5.96 -5.60 -22.08
N ILE A 142 5.05 -4.71 -21.68
CA ILE A 142 3.88 -4.31 -22.45
C ILE A 142 4.19 -2.98 -23.15
N THR A 143 4.10 -2.95 -24.47
CA THR A 143 4.21 -1.71 -25.25
C THR A 143 2.88 -1.35 -25.89
N MET A 144 2.73 -0.06 -26.25
CA MET A 144 1.55 0.45 -26.95
C MET A 144 1.94 1.44 -28.07
N SER A 145 0.97 1.82 -28.87
CA SER A 145 1.09 2.90 -29.83
C SER A 145 1.01 4.27 -29.13
N ASN A 146 2.15 4.93 -28.95
CA ASN A 146 2.20 6.27 -28.34
C ASN A 146 1.39 7.32 -29.14
N SER A 147 1.30 7.19 -30.47
CA SER A 147 0.49 8.10 -31.29
C SER A 147 -1.00 7.89 -31.05
N ALA A 148 -1.47 6.64 -30.96
CA ALA A 148 -2.86 6.35 -30.64
C ALA A 148 -3.20 6.83 -29.22
N ALA A 149 -2.36 6.53 -28.22
CA ALA A 149 -2.53 6.99 -26.86
C ALA A 149 -2.66 8.54 -26.77
N ASN A 150 -1.79 9.27 -27.48
CA ASN A 150 -1.90 10.74 -27.56
C ASN A 150 -3.19 11.22 -28.21
N SER A 151 -3.67 10.53 -29.27
CA SER A 151 -4.91 10.90 -29.95
C SER A 151 -6.10 10.78 -28.99
N TYR A 152 -6.19 9.69 -28.24
CA TYR A 152 -7.25 9.51 -27.24
C TYR A 152 -7.09 10.47 -26.04
N ALA A 153 -5.87 10.72 -25.57
CA ALA A 153 -5.62 11.67 -24.49
C ALA A 153 -6.02 13.11 -24.87
N ASN A 154 -5.96 13.48 -26.15
CA ASN A 154 -6.37 14.80 -26.63
C ASN A 154 -7.89 15.02 -26.61
N LEU A 155 -8.69 13.97 -26.36
CA LEU A 155 -10.13 14.10 -26.09
C LEU A 155 -10.39 14.84 -24.75
N VAL A 156 -9.42 14.80 -23.82
CA VAL A 156 -9.47 15.60 -22.60
C VAL A 156 -8.95 17.00 -22.92
N THR A 157 -9.86 17.93 -23.16
CA THR A 157 -9.53 19.30 -23.57
C THR A 157 -8.77 20.05 -22.45
N GLY A 158 -7.87 20.97 -22.83
CA GLY A 158 -7.04 21.72 -21.87
C GLY A 158 -5.82 20.96 -21.34
N THR A 159 -5.57 19.74 -21.84
CA THR A 159 -4.40 18.94 -21.45
C THR A 159 -3.36 18.89 -22.58
N SER A 160 -2.10 18.69 -22.20
CA SER A 160 -0.98 18.53 -23.11
C SER A 160 0.10 17.65 -22.46
N SER A 161 1.15 17.28 -23.19
CA SER A 161 2.28 16.54 -22.62
C SER A 161 2.97 17.27 -21.45
N ALA A 162 2.80 18.59 -21.35
CA ALA A 162 3.39 19.38 -20.27
C ALA A 162 2.69 19.13 -18.92
N ASN A 163 1.37 18.94 -18.94
CA ASN A 163 0.56 18.83 -17.71
C ASN A 163 -0.24 17.52 -17.60
N ARG A 164 0.15 16.46 -18.32
CA ARG A 164 -0.51 15.16 -18.24
C ARG A 164 0.45 13.99 -18.09
N GLN A 165 -0.05 12.88 -17.58
CA GLN A 165 0.51 11.55 -17.60
C GLN A 165 -0.53 10.58 -18.15
N ILE A 166 -0.10 9.59 -18.93
CA ILE A 166 -0.96 8.54 -19.45
C ILE A 166 -0.60 7.22 -18.75
N LEU A 167 -1.63 6.51 -18.29
CA LEU A 167 -1.55 5.12 -17.85
C LEU A 167 -2.48 4.30 -18.75
N ALA A 168 -1.94 3.32 -19.47
CA ALA A 168 -2.73 2.40 -20.27
C ALA A 168 -2.84 1.02 -19.61
N LEU A 169 -4.05 0.52 -19.44
CA LEU A 169 -4.37 -0.79 -18.88
C LEU A 169 -4.75 -1.76 -20.00
N GLY A 170 -4.01 -2.85 -20.13
CA GLY A 170 -4.35 -3.93 -21.05
C GLY A 170 -5.29 -4.93 -20.43
N ASN A 171 -6.35 -5.33 -21.12
CA ASN A 171 -7.27 -6.37 -20.69
C ASN A 171 -6.56 -7.74 -20.61
N SER A 172 -5.89 -8.00 -19.51
CA SER A 172 -5.09 -9.20 -19.29
C SER A 172 -4.87 -9.49 -17.81
N GLY A 173 -4.95 -10.79 -17.45
CA GLY A 173 -4.54 -11.32 -16.15
C GLY A 173 -3.06 -11.73 -16.08
N THR A 174 -2.32 -11.62 -17.19
CA THR A 174 -0.90 -11.93 -17.23
C THR A 174 -0.08 -10.78 -16.64
N TYR A 175 0.90 -11.08 -15.80
CA TYR A 175 1.78 -10.08 -15.19
C TYR A 175 2.58 -9.31 -16.23
N GLY A 176 2.52 -7.97 -16.19
CA GLY A 176 3.36 -7.12 -17.03
C GLY A 176 3.01 -5.64 -16.98
N GLY A 177 3.96 -4.86 -17.44
CA GLY A 177 3.91 -3.42 -17.61
C GLY A 177 5.19 -2.92 -18.26
N ALA A 178 5.27 -1.64 -18.55
CA ALA A 178 6.48 -0.95 -18.97
C ALA A 178 6.33 0.57 -18.77
N GLY A 179 7.41 1.21 -18.31
CA GLY A 179 7.56 2.66 -18.30
C GLY A 179 8.36 3.13 -19.51
N GLY A 180 7.89 4.18 -20.15
CA GLY A 180 8.55 4.78 -21.31
C GLY A 180 8.11 6.23 -21.45
N ALA A 181 7.61 6.62 -22.63
CA ALA A 181 6.94 7.91 -22.76
C ALA A 181 5.70 7.99 -21.86
N TYR A 182 5.08 6.85 -21.59
CA TYR A 182 3.90 6.67 -20.76
C TYR A 182 4.01 5.34 -19.99
N ALA A 183 3.15 5.14 -19.00
CA ALA A 183 3.07 3.90 -18.25
C ALA A 183 2.05 2.95 -18.85
N THR A 184 2.38 1.64 -18.86
CA THR A 184 1.45 0.56 -19.20
C THR A 184 1.40 -0.45 -18.07
N SER A 185 0.26 -1.11 -17.88
CA SER A 185 0.10 -2.24 -16.95
C SER A 185 -0.94 -3.22 -17.50
N SER A 186 -0.86 -4.48 -17.10
CA SER A 186 -2.00 -5.40 -17.24
C SER A 186 -3.14 -4.94 -16.31
N GLY A 187 -4.40 -5.20 -16.65
CA GLY A 187 -5.57 -4.78 -15.86
C GLY A 187 -5.84 -5.69 -14.67
N HIS A 188 -5.95 -7.00 -14.91
CA HIS A 188 -6.50 -7.97 -13.96
C HIS A 188 -5.48 -8.79 -13.18
N ASN A 189 -4.18 -8.58 -13.34
CA ASN A 189 -3.20 -9.29 -12.54
C ASN A 189 -3.25 -8.79 -11.09
N SER A 190 -3.10 -9.68 -10.11
CA SER A 190 -3.12 -9.30 -8.69
C SER A 190 -2.11 -8.20 -8.30
N MET A 191 -1.02 -8.08 -9.07
CA MET A 191 0.02 -7.07 -8.84
C MET A 191 -0.17 -5.81 -9.70
N SER A 192 -1.16 -5.76 -10.59
CA SER A 192 -1.34 -4.66 -11.54
C SER A 192 -1.37 -3.28 -10.88
N ALA A 193 -2.06 -3.16 -9.74
CA ALA A 193 -2.17 -1.90 -9.02
C ALA A 193 -0.84 -1.40 -8.42
N LEU A 194 0.15 -2.28 -8.26
CA LEU A 194 1.51 -1.93 -7.84
C LEU A 194 2.44 -1.72 -9.04
N ILE A 195 2.16 -2.36 -10.18
CA ILE A 195 2.89 -2.13 -11.43
C ILE A 195 2.70 -0.69 -11.90
N ALA A 196 1.46 -0.18 -11.89
CA ALA A 196 1.18 1.17 -12.38
C ALA A 196 2.02 2.27 -11.71
N PRO A 197 2.10 2.42 -10.39
CA PRO A 197 2.96 3.43 -9.76
C PRO A 197 4.45 3.18 -10.02
N HIS A 198 4.93 1.92 -10.13
CA HIS A 198 6.29 1.60 -10.55
C HIS A 198 6.58 2.15 -11.95
N GLU A 199 5.72 1.89 -12.94
CA GLU A 199 5.90 2.34 -14.32
C GLU A 199 5.71 3.86 -14.47
N ILE A 200 4.88 4.48 -13.61
CA ILE A 200 4.81 5.94 -13.50
C ILE A 200 6.12 6.49 -12.90
N GLY A 201 6.76 5.76 -11.99
CA GLY A 201 8.11 6.09 -11.51
C GLY A 201 9.12 6.25 -12.63
N HIS A 202 9.09 5.36 -13.64
CA HIS A 202 9.90 5.51 -14.85
C HIS A 202 9.44 6.68 -15.73
N SER A 203 8.19 6.70 -16.12
CA SER A 203 7.69 7.61 -17.17
C SER A 203 7.55 9.06 -16.71
N LEU A 204 7.20 9.32 -15.46
CA LEU A 204 7.11 10.64 -14.84
C LEU A 204 8.42 11.00 -14.11
N GLY A 205 8.88 10.11 -13.24
CA GLY A 205 10.04 10.32 -12.36
C GLY A 205 11.38 10.26 -13.09
N GLY A 206 11.47 9.48 -14.17
CA GLY A 206 12.75 9.11 -14.78
C GLY A 206 13.59 8.21 -13.88
N LEU A 207 12.93 7.56 -12.91
CA LEU A 207 13.55 6.56 -12.05
C LEU A 207 13.95 5.33 -12.87
N GLN A 208 14.94 4.59 -12.39
CA GLN A 208 15.45 3.39 -13.03
C GLN A 208 15.12 2.16 -12.17
N ASP A 209 15.14 0.97 -12.77
CA ASP A 209 14.95 -0.26 -12.03
C ASP A 209 16.08 -0.50 -11.02
N GLU A 210 15.69 -0.84 -9.80
CA GLU A 210 16.61 -1.19 -8.72
C GLU A 210 16.80 -2.71 -8.56
N TYR A 211 16.04 -3.53 -9.31
CA TYR A 211 16.21 -4.98 -9.28
C TYR A 211 17.40 -5.45 -10.13
N THR A 212 17.88 -6.67 -9.83
CA THR A 212 19.19 -7.17 -10.25
C THR A 212 19.15 -8.07 -11.48
N TYR A 213 18.00 -8.22 -12.15
CA TYR A 213 17.81 -9.16 -13.26
C TYR A 213 17.04 -8.51 -14.42
N TYR A 214 17.42 -8.78 -15.63
CA TYR A 214 16.61 -8.43 -16.81
C TYR A 214 15.64 -9.57 -17.15
N THR A 215 16.14 -10.80 -17.19
CA THR A 215 15.31 -12.00 -17.34
C THR A 215 15.01 -12.56 -15.95
N ARG A 216 13.75 -12.75 -15.64
CA ARG A 216 13.29 -13.26 -14.34
C ARG A 216 14.00 -14.57 -13.95
N GLY A 217 14.49 -14.64 -12.72
CA GLY A 217 15.22 -15.79 -12.19
C GLY A 217 16.68 -15.90 -12.67
N VAL A 218 17.16 -14.95 -13.46
CA VAL A 218 18.56 -14.90 -13.90
C VAL A 218 19.20 -13.62 -13.38
N GLU A 219 19.94 -13.73 -12.29
CA GLU A 219 20.64 -12.58 -11.73
C GLU A 219 21.64 -12.00 -12.72
N GLY A 220 21.64 -10.68 -12.85
CA GLY A 220 22.57 -9.95 -13.70
C GLY A 220 24.01 -10.04 -13.19
N GLY A 221 24.97 -9.88 -14.09
CA GLY A 221 26.39 -9.88 -13.78
C GLY A 221 26.85 -8.65 -13.00
N THR A 222 28.10 -8.26 -13.21
CA THR A 222 28.68 -7.07 -12.60
C THR A 222 28.55 -5.85 -13.53
N TYR A 223 28.05 -4.74 -12.99
CA TYR A 223 28.02 -3.46 -13.70
C TYR A 223 29.43 -2.93 -13.93
N THR A 224 29.77 -2.62 -15.17
CA THR A 224 31.08 -2.10 -15.57
C THR A 224 31.00 -0.75 -16.30
N GLY A 225 29.84 -0.12 -16.28
CA GLY A 225 29.59 1.18 -16.91
C GLY A 225 30.17 2.35 -16.11
N ALA A 226 29.97 3.56 -16.63
CA ALA A 226 30.29 4.79 -15.94
C ALA A 226 29.33 5.05 -14.77
N GLU A 227 29.63 6.06 -13.94
CA GLU A 227 28.73 6.54 -12.88
C GLU A 227 27.32 6.79 -13.45
N PRO A 228 26.28 6.12 -12.93
CA PRO A 228 24.92 6.29 -13.43
C PRO A 228 24.41 7.73 -13.30
N GLY A 229 23.71 8.20 -14.31
CA GLY A 229 23.05 9.52 -14.30
C GLY A 229 21.85 9.61 -13.36
N SER A 230 21.23 8.48 -12.99
CA SER A 230 20.08 8.44 -12.09
C SER A 230 20.45 8.89 -10.68
N VAL A 231 19.53 9.54 -9.99
CA VAL A 231 19.76 10.06 -8.62
C VAL A 231 19.89 8.95 -7.60
N HIS A 232 19.28 7.80 -7.84
CA HIS A 232 19.20 6.66 -6.92
C HIS A 232 20.07 5.45 -7.33
N HIS A 233 21.11 5.67 -8.19
CA HIS A 233 22.15 4.68 -8.45
C HIS A 233 23.52 5.35 -8.44
N THR A 234 24.55 4.64 -7.97
CA THR A 234 25.92 5.19 -7.88
C THR A 234 27.00 4.10 -7.86
N LEU A 235 28.22 4.48 -8.25
CA LEU A 235 29.43 3.73 -8.02
C LEU A 235 30.24 4.29 -6.83
N LEU A 236 29.85 5.46 -6.32
CA LEU A 236 30.55 6.13 -5.22
C LEU A 236 30.47 5.30 -3.94
N THR A 237 31.49 5.36 -3.11
CA THR A 237 31.42 4.86 -1.74
C THR A 237 30.52 5.77 -0.90
N GLU A 238 30.03 5.30 0.23
CA GLU A 238 29.22 6.09 1.15
C GLU A 238 29.95 7.35 1.61
N GLN A 239 31.25 7.23 1.93
CA GLN A 239 32.10 8.38 2.24
C GLN A 239 32.18 9.38 1.08
N GLN A 240 32.29 8.91 -0.17
CA GLN A 240 32.32 9.79 -1.34
C GLN A 240 30.96 10.46 -1.60
N ILE A 241 29.84 9.76 -1.34
CA ILE A 241 28.48 10.33 -1.41
C ILE A 241 28.39 11.51 -0.44
N ALA A 242 28.82 11.31 0.82
CA ALA A 242 28.81 12.33 1.86
C ALA A 242 29.74 13.51 1.55
N ASP A 243 31.02 13.22 1.24
CA ASP A 243 32.05 14.25 1.03
C ASP A 243 31.79 15.11 -0.20
N GLN A 244 31.35 14.49 -1.29
CA GLN A 244 31.05 15.19 -2.54
C GLN A 244 29.65 15.80 -2.56
N ARG A 245 28.81 15.52 -1.57
CA ARG A 245 27.42 15.95 -1.47
C ARG A 245 26.62 15.62 -2.73
N LYS A 246 26.72 14.36 -3.19
CA LYS A 246 26.06 13.85 -4.39
C LYS A 246 25.03 12.80 -4.05
N LYS A 247 24.17 12.50 -5.02
CA LYS A 247 23.15 11.46 -4.91
C LYS A 247 22.26 11.71 -3.68
N TRP A 248 22.07 10.72 -2.83
CA TRP A 248 21.21 10.77 -1.65
C TRP A 248 21.93 11.16 -0.35
N TRP A 249 23.02 11.93 -0.42
CA TRP A 249 23.84 12.30 0.74
C TRP A 249 23.05 12.95 1.89
N ARG A 250 21.91 13.61 1.56
CA ARG A 250 21.04 14.28 2.55
C ARG A 250 20.21 13.32 3.37
N TRP A 251 20.09 12.08 2.89
CA TRP A 251 19.28 11.03 3.49
C TRP A 251 20.14 9.94 4.15
N LEU A 252 21.47 9.98 4.02
CA LEU A 252 22.36 8.94 4.54
C LEU A 252 22.18 8.74 6.04
N GLY A 253 22.03 7.47 6.46
CA GLY A 253 21.87 7.07 7.85
C GLY A 253 20.46 7.21 8.40
N GLU A 254 19.51 7.77 7.64
CA GLU A 254 18.11 7.86 8.06
C GLU A 254 17.41 6.48 7.97
N PRO A 255 16.47 6.19 8.87
CA PRO A 255 15.60 5.03 8.68
C PRO A 255 14.86 5.12 7.34
N SER A 256 14.84 4.03 6.57
CA SER A 256 14.09 3.97 5.32
C SER A 256 12.62 3.68 5.62
N GLU A 257 11.72 4.42 4.98
CA GLU A 257 10.27 4.16 5.06
C GLU A 257 9.89 2.81 4.41
N ALA A 258 10.70 2.35 3.46
CA ALA A 258 10.59 1.03 2.87
C ALA A 258 11.33 -0.07 3.66
N GLY A 259 11.78 0.23 4.88
CA GLY A 259 12.52 -0.67 5.76
C GLY A 259 14.04 -0.50 5.70
N GLY A 260 14.71 -0.86 6.79
CA GLY A 260 16.15 -0.72 6.94
C GLY A 260 16.61 0.74 7.05
N THR A 261 17.76 1.06 6.47
CA THR A 261 18.41 2.38 6.57
C THR A 261 18.84 2.86 5.19
N ILE A 262 18.66 4.14 4.91
CA ILE A 262 19.21 4.78 3.69
C ILE A 262 20.73 4.76 3.76
N GLY A 263 21.34 4.03 2.85
CA GLY A 263 22.77 3.78 2.83
C GLY A 263 23.28 3.43 1.44
N ARG A 264 24.03 2.35 1.34
CA ARG A 264 24.61 1.85 0.09
C ARG A 264 24.36 0.36 -0.03
N HIS A 265 23.33 -0.01 -0.79
CA HIS A 265 22.88 -1.40 -1.01
C HIS A 265 23.30 -1.88 -2.41
N GLU A 266 23.99 -3.01 -2.50
CA GLU A 266 24.53 -3.49 -3.77
C GLU A 266 23.42 -4.03 -4.69
N GLY A 267 23.57 -3.80 -5.98
CA GLY A 267 22.66 -4.22 -7.05
C GLY A 267 21.71 -3.11 -7.52
N GLY A 268 21.25 -3.25 -8.75
CA GLY A 268 20.37 -2.31 -9.47
C GLY A 268 20.70 -2.25 -10.95
N LEU A 269 19.90 -1.56 -11.76
CA LEU A 269 20.09 -1.46 -13.22
C LEU A 269 20.24 -2.82 -13.90
N TYR A 270 19.55 -3.85 -13.40
CA TYR A 270 19.61 -5.26 -13.83
C TYR A 270 20.94 -5.99 -13.52
N PHE A 271 21.80 -5.43 -12.68
CA PHE A 271 23.09 -6.01 -12.28
C PHE A 271 23.08 -6.37 -10.80
N GLY A 272 23.59 -7.56 -10.48
CA GLY A 272 23.68 -8.03 -9.10
C GLY A 272 24.81 -7.38 -8.30
N LYS A 273 25.85 -6.88 -8.99
CA LYS A 273 27.06 -6.34 -8.38
C LYS A 273 27.56 -5.10 -9.10
N GLY A 274 28.42 -4.32 -8.40
CA GLY A 274 29.17 -3.23 -8.97
C GLY A 274 28.41 -1.92 -9.17
N VAL A 275 27.16 -1.84 -8.73
CA VAL A 275 26.33 -0.63 -8.69
C VAL A 275 25.50 -0.67 -7.41
N TRP A 276 25.18 0.48 -6.85
CA TRP A 276 24.51 0.58 -5.55
C TRP A 276 23.32 1.52 -5.62
N ARG A 277 22.30 1.23 -4.78
CA ARG A 277 21.06 1.97 -4.58
C ARG A 277 20.91 2.46 -3.14
N PRO A 278 19.99 3.41 -2.82
CA PRO A 278 19.91 4.07 -1.52
C PRO A 278 19.32 3.20 -0.41
N SER A 279 18.42 2.28 -0.74
CA SER A 279 17.65 1.50 0.23
C SER A 279 17.69 0.02 -0.08
N GLU A 280 17.38 -0.81 0.92
CA GLU A 280 17.24 -2.24 0.70
C GLU A 280 16.02 -2.54 -0.17
N HIS A 281 14.92 -1.85 0.09
CA HIS A 281 13.65 -1.98 -0.58
C HIS A 281 13.13 -0.64 -1.09
N SER A 282 12.47 -0.66 -2.23
CA SER A 282 11.62 0.41 -2.78
C SER A 282 10.69 -0.20 -3.81
N ILE A 283 9.64 0.51 -4.23
CA ILE A 283 8.77 0.04 -5.30
C ILE A 283 9.55 -0.16 -6.62
N MET A 284 10.65 0.58 -6.83
CA MET A 284 11.50 0.45 -8.03
C MET A 284 12.34 -0.84 -8.04
N ARG A 285 12.42 -1.54 -6.90
CA ARG A 285 13.09 -2.83 -6.77
C ARG A 285 12.10 -3.97 -6.60
N THR A 286 11.11 -3.76 -5.74
CA THR A 286 10.25 -4.81 -5.22
C THR A 286 8.84 -4.27 -5.07
N LEU A 287 7.94 -4.70 -5.95
CA LEU A 287 6.54 -4.33 -5.87
C LEU A 287 5.97 -4.73 -4.50
N GLY A 288 5.17 -3.85 -3.92
CA GLY A 288 4.60 -4.00 -2.58
C GLY A 288 5.23 -3.05 -1.57
N TYR A 289 6.53 -2.80 -1.63
CA TYR A 289 7.10 -1.66 -0.92
C TYR A 289 6.74 -0.34 -1.61
N TYR A 290 6.79 0.76 -0.87
CA TYR A 290 6.54 2.10 -1.38
C TYR A 290 7.82 2.75 -1.91
N TYR A 291 7.76 3.97 -2.41
CA TYR A 291 8.98 4.71 -2.72
C TYR A 291 9.78 4.94 -1.45
N ASP A 292 11.10 4.77 -1.52
CA ASP A 292 11.98 5.29 -0.49
C ASP A 292 12.04 6.83 -0.55
N GLN A 293 12.63 7.46 0.45
CA GLN A 293 12.71 8.93 0.53
C GLN A 293 13.39 9.55 -0.68
N VAL A 294 14.38 8.88 -1.27
CA VAL A 294 15.14 9.41 -2.43
C VAL A 294 14.26 9.43 -3.68
N SER A 295 13.55 8.34 -3.93
CA SER A 295 12.62 8.22 -5.06
C SER A 295 11.38 9.11 -4.87
N ARG A 296 10.87 9.19 -3.63
CA ARG A 296 9.75 10.08 -3.26
C ARG A 296 10.11 11.56 -3.49
N GLU A 297 11.31 12.01 -3.13
CA GLU A 297 11.80 13.39 -3.38
C GLU A 297 11.71 13.72 -4.88
N VAL A 298 12.14 12.79 -5.75
CA VAL A 298 12.03 12.95 -7.20
C VAL A 298 10.58 13.03 -7.66
N MET A 299 9.72 12.12 -7.18
CA MET A 299 8.32 12.09 -7.57
C MET A 299 7.58 13.34 -7.13
N THR A 300 7.83 13.84 -5.91
CA THR A 300 7.30 15.12 -5.41
C THR A 300 7.68 16.27 -6.33
N GLN A 301 8.97 16.38 -6.69
CA GLN A 301 9.43 17.38 -7.66
C GLN A 301 8.69 17.31 -8.99
N ARG A 302 8.48 16.11 -9.52
CA ARG A 302 7.86 15.91 -10.84
C ARG A 302 6.38 16.22 -10.82
N ILE A 303 5.67 15.85 -9.77
CA ILE A 303 4.24 16.17 -9.60
C ILE A 303 4.06 17.69 -9.52
N SER A 304 4.80 18.37 -8.64
CA SER A 304 4.71 19.82 -8.48
C SER A 304 5.08 20.58 -9.75
N ALA A 305 6.08 20.11 -10.49
CA ALA A 305 6.50 20.73 -11.76
C ALA A 305 5.46 20.62 -12.90
N LYS A 306 4.45 19.72 -12.78
CA LYS A 306 3.37 19.57 -13.78
C LYS A 306 2.29 20.63 -13.67
N THR A 307 2.20 21.35 -12.56
CA THR A 307 1.12 22.30 -12.28
C THR A 307 1.61 23.73 -12.11
N GLY A 308 2.63 23.96 -11.30
CA GLY A 308 2.98 25.25 -10.72
C GLY A 308 2.16 25.54 -9.45
N LEU A 309 2.79 26.16 -8.45
CA LEU A 309 2.19 26.34 -7.12
C LEU A 309 1.16 27.48 -7.04
N ILE A 310 1.23 28.46 -7.93
CA ILE A 310 0.26 29.58 -8.00
C ILE A 310 -0.69 29.34 -9.16
N GLN A 311 -1.96 29.08 -8.85
CA GLN A 311 -3.00 28.75 -9.80
C GLN A 311 -3.59 29.99 -10.45
N ASP A 312 -3.78 31.06 -9.67
CA ASP A 312 -4.34 32.34 -10.10
C ASP A 312 -3.83 33.47 -9.20
N GLY A 313 -4.26 34.66 -9.48
CA GLY A 313 -3.94 35.84 -8.68
C GLY A 313 -4.27 37.15 -9.41
N THR A 314 -4.23 38.24 -8.68
CA THR A 314 -4.40 39.60 -9.27
C THR A 314 -3.57 39.72 -10.55
N PRO A 315 -4.13 40.21 -11.68
CA PRO A 315 -3.39 40.36 -12.93
C PRO A 315 -2.11 41.21 -12.76
N THR A 316 -1.04 40.80 -13.46
CA THR A 316 0.26 41.51 -13.45
C THR A 316 0.57 42.26 -14.72
N THR A 317 -0.39 42.32 -15.67
CA THR A 317 -0.18 42.86 -17.01
C THR A 317 -0.12 44.39 -17.05
N SER A 318 -0.58 45.05 -15.99
CA SER A 318 -0.58 46.52 -15.84
C SER A 318 -0.26 46.90 -14.40
N PRO A 319 0.29 48.07 -14.13
CA PRO A 319 0.42 48.58 -12.77
C PRO A 319 -0.94 48.61 -12.07
N VAL A 320 -0.94 48.28 -10.78
CA VAL A 320 -2.13 48.31 -9.92
C VAL A 320 -2.04 49.47 -8.95
N GLY A 321 -3.20 50.07 -8.58
CA GLY A 321 -3.26 51.14 -7.57
C GLY A 321 -3.01 50.62 -6.15
N ALA A 322 -2.59 51.52 -5.26
CA ALA A 322 -2.44 51.19 -3.83
C ALA A 322 -3.79 51.10 -3.08
N ASP A 323 -4.90 51.29 -3.78
CA ASP A 323 -6.27 51.28 -3.29
C ASP A 323 -6.93 49.88 -3.31
N ARG A 324 -6.12 48.80 -3.50
CA ARG A 324 -6.60 47.44 -3.76
C ARG A 324 -6.12 46.40 -2.74
N VAL A 325 -6.75 45.23 -2.84
CA VAL A 325 -6.24 43.95 -2.28
C VAL A 325 -5.57 43.16 -3.41
N LEU A 326 -4.31 42.81 -3.24
CA LEU A 326 -3.63 41.79 -4.07
C LEU A 326 -3.89 40.42 -3.49
N TRP A 327 -4.00 39.42 -4.35
CA TRP A 327 -4.20 38.05 -3.93
C TRP A 327 -3.48 37.07 -4.85
N VAL A 328 -3.19 35.87 -4.31
CA VAL A 328 -2.75 34.68 -5.02
C VAL A 328 -3.61 33.50 -4.60
N GLU A 329 -3.85 32.59 -5.52
CA GLU A 329 -4.49 31.30 -5.27
C GLU A 329 -3.42 30.22 -5.35
N PRO A 330 -2.95 29.64 -4.25
CA PRO A 330 -2.02 28.52 -4.26
C PRO A 330 -2.73 27.21 -4.61
N LEU A 331 -1.96 26.17 -4.94
CA LEU A 331 -2.45 24.79 -4.92
C LEU A 331 -2.67 24.32 -3.49
N HIS A 332 -3.48 23.27 -3.34
CA HIS A 332 -3.85 22.70 -2.03
C HIS A 332 -3.47 21.20 -1.97
N PRO A 333 -2.29 20.85 -1.39
CA PRO A 333 -1.99 19.45 -1.07
C PRO A 333 -3.01 18.87 -0.10
N ASN A 334 -3.16 17.53 -0.07
CA ASN A 334 -4.11 16.87 0.86
C ASN A 334 -3.61 16.80 2.30
N SER A 335 -2.30 16.87 2.53
CA SER A 335 -1.70 16.63 3.85
C SER A 335 -1.21 17.88 4.57
N HIS A 336 -1.18 19.02 3.90
CA HIS A 336 -0.66 20.28 4.44
C HIS A 336 -1.05 21.47 3.59
N SER A 337 -0.92 22.67 4.13
CA SER A 337 -1.16 23.93 3.40
C SER A 337 0.14 24.52 2.89
N LEU A 338 0.11 25.21 1.74
CA LEU A 338 1.23 25.98 1.24
C LEU A 338 1.35 27.30 2.00
N THR A 339 2.58 27.78 2.23
CA THR A 339 2.83 29.05 2.88
C THR A 339 2.94 30.17 1.85
N THR A 340 2.37 31.36 2.13
CA THR A 340 2.46 32.55 1.28
C THR A 340 3.05 33.70 2.08
N VAL A 341 4.17 34.24 1.60
CA VAL A 341 4.86 35.38 2.22
C VAL A 341 4.90 36.54 1.26
N TRP A 342 4.58 37.75 1.75
CA TRP A 342 4.55 38.97 0.97
C TRP A 342 5.79 39.84 1.23
N SER A 343 6.25 40.55 0.22
CA SER A 343 7.30 41.57 0.36
C SER A 343 7.01 42.80 -0.47
N VAL A 344 7.47 43.96 0.03
CA VAL A 344 7.41 45.26 -0.64
C VAL A 344 8.82 45.81 -0.77
N ASP A 345 9.23 46.15 -1.99
CA ASP A 345 10.57 46.67 -2.32
C ASP A 345 11.72 45.81 -1.72
N GLY A 346 11.50 44.49 -1.71
CA GLY A 346 12.44 43.52 -1.18
C GLY A 346 12.40 43.31 0.34
N THR A 347 11.56 44.06 1.08
CA THR A 347 11.37 43.89 2.51
C THR A 347 10.17 42.95 2.74
N GLU A 348 10.41 41.87 3.46
CA GLU A 348 9.36 40.92 3.82
C GLU A 348 8.40 41.53 4.85
N LEU A 349 7.11 41.32 4.65
CA LEU A 349 6.06 41.74 5.55
C LEU A 349 5.80 40.67 6.61
N PRO A 350 5.42 41.05 7.83
CA PRO A 350 5.03 40.08 8.85
C PRO A 350 3.66 39.47 8.50
N GLY A 351 3.53 38.17 8.78
CA GLY A 351 2.29 37.43 8.59
C GLY A 351 2.29 36.64 7.28
N GLU A 352 1.42 35.65 7.25
CA GLU A 352 1.14 34.78 6.11
C GLU A 352 -0.30 34.98 5.67
N GLY A 353 -0.62 34.64 4.43
CA GLY A 353 -1.97 34.68 3.90
C GLY A 353 -1.99 34.90 2.40
N THR A 354 -3.06 34.45 1.76
CA THR A 354 -3.21 34.48 0.30
C THR A 354 -3.58 35.87 -0.24
N ALA A 355 -3.84 36.85 0.64
CA ALA A 355 -4.22 38.21 0.26
C ALA A 355 -3.42 39.27 1.02
N LEU A 356 -3.17 40.42 0.36
CA LEU A 356 -2.51 41.59 0.92
C LEU A 356 -3.30 42.85 0.62
N ASP A 357 -3.85 43.51 1.65
CA ASP A 357 -4.53 44.78 1.53
C ASP A 357 -3.49 45.91 1.46
N LEU A 358 -3.25 46.47 0.25
CA LEU A 358 -2.29 47.53 0.05
C LEU A 358 -2.65 48.81 0.79
N ARG A 359 -3.93 49.05 1.07
CA ARG A 359 -4.41 50.25 1.79
C ARG A 359 -3.86 50.35 3.21
N THR A 360 -3.49 49.21 3.80
CA THR A 360 -2.93 49.14 5.14
C THR A 360 -1.44 49.48 5.23
N LEU A 361 -0.74 49.50 4.08
CA LEU A 361 0.72 49.62 4.03
C LEU A 361 1.24 51.06 4.06
N ASN A 362 0.36 52.07 3.82
CA ASN A 362 0.73 53.50 3.76
C ASN A 362 1.95 53.74 2.84
N LEU A 363 1.92 53.18 1.61
CA LEU A 363 3.02 53.28 0.67
C LEU A 363 3.36 54.74 0.35
N PRO A 364 4.65 55.15 0.31
CA PRO A 364 5.06 56.46 -0.17
C PRO A 364 4.56 56.72 -1.62
N ALA A 365 4.46 57.98 -2.01
CA ALA A 365 4.10 58.31 -3.39
C ALA A 365 5.16 57.79 -4.37
N GLY A 366 4.73 57.05 -5.40
CA GLY A 366 5.61 56.49 -6.42
C GLY A 366 5.26 55.05 -6.81
N THR A 367 6.24 54.39 -7.39
CA THR A 367 6.11 53.00 -7.87
C THR A 367 6.84 52.07 -6.93
N HIS A 368 6.14 50.99 -6.53
CA HIS A 368 6.65 49.97 -5.63
C HIS A 368 6.56 48.58 -6.29
N THR A 369 7.47 47.70 -5.87
CA THR A 369 7.45 46.28 -6.26
C THR A 369 6.87 45.46 -5.13
N VAL A 370 5.71 44.83 -5.34
CA VAL A 370 5.09 43.93 -4.39
C VAL A 370 5.21 42.51 -4.94
N LYS A 371 5.63 41.59 -4.08
CA LYS A 371 5.85 40.17 -4.44
C LYS A 371 5.21 39.23 -3.42
N ALA A 372 4.46 38.27 -3.92
CA ALA A 372 4.05 37.07 -3.17
C ALA A 372 5.02 35.93 -3.49
N THR A 373 5.42 35.20 -2.47
CA THR A 373 6.21 33.96 -2.57
C THR A 373 5.44 32.84 -1.93
N VAL A 374 5.03 31.86 -2.74
CA VAL A 374 4.32 30.66 -2.31
C VAL A 374 5.33 29.53 -2.22
N THR A 375 5.37 28.82 -1.09
CA THR A 375 6.31 27.75 -0.83
C THR A 375 5.60 26.53 -0.29
N ASP A 376 5.96 25.36 -0.78
CA ASP A 376 5.56 24.05 -0.24
C ASP A 376 6.53 23.68 0.89
N PRO A 377 6.06 23.59 2.16
CA PRO A 377 6.93 23.31 3.31
C PRO A 377 7.26 21.83 3.50
N THR A 378 6.74 20.93 2.65
CA THR A 378 6.89 19.48 2.80
C THR A 378 8.30 19.06 3.18
N ASP A 379 8.45 18.07 4.05
CA ASP A 379 9.73 17.45 4.41
C ASP A 379 10.17 16.35 3.42
N PHE A 380 9.33 16.01 2.43
CA PHE A 380 9.64 15.05 1.37
C PHE A 380 10.82 15.48 0.51
N VAL A 381 11.15 16.76 0.50
CA VAL A 381 12.24 17.32 -0.32
C VAL A 381 13.28 18.00 0.57
N ARG A 382 14.52 17.52 0.52
CA ARG A 382 15.67 18.11 1.23
C ARG A 382 16.63 18.85 0.30
N ASP A 383 16.50 18.71 -1.03
CA ASP A 383 17.34 19.40 -1.98
C ASP A 383 16.93 20.87 -2.12
N PRO A 384 17.81 21.85 -1.75
CA PRO A 384 17.50 23.27 -1.85
C PRO A 384 17.20 23.73 -3.29
N ALA A 385 17.81 23.08 -4.30
CA ALA A 385 17.56 23.43 -5.70
C ALA A 385 16.16 22.99 -6.14
N ILE A 386 15.67 21.84 -5.66
CA ILE A 386 14.31 21.39 -5.89
C ILE A 386 13.33 22.31 -5.15
N ARG A 387 13.61 22.65 -3.88
CA ARG A 387 12.76 23.59 -3.12
C ARG A 387 12.61 24.93 -3.81
N SER A 388 13.72 25.56 -4.19
CA SER A 388 13.68 26.89 -4.86
C SER A 388 13.14 26.84 -6.29
N GLY A 389 13.09 25.67 -6.91
CA GLY A 389 12.56 25.44 -8.26
C GLY A 389 11.10 24.99 -8.27
N ALA A 390 10.88 23.68 -8.00
CA ALA A 390 9.56 23.08 -8.13
C ALA A 390 8.62 23.39 -6.94
N LEU A 391 9.17 23.69 -5.76
CA LEU A 391 8.41 23.91 -4.53
C LEU A 391 8.37 25.38 -4.07
N THR A 392 8.70 26.32 -4.95
CA THR A 392 8.58 27.75 -4.70
C THR A 392 8.12 28.44 -5.96
N ALA A 393 7.10 29.26 -5.85
CA ALA A 393 6.62 30.10 -6.95
C ALA A 393 6.49 31.54 -6.48
N THR A 394 6.69 32.49 -7.40
CA THR A 394 6.55 33.92 -7.09
C THR A 394 5.64 34.61 -8.08
N ARG A 395 4.86 35.58 -7.60
CA ARG A 395 4.11 36.51 -8.42
C ARG A 395 4.44 37.93 -8.03
N THR A 396 4.72 38.80 -9.01
CA THR A 396 5.24 40.15 -8.75
C THR A 396 4.36 41.16 -9.46
N TRP A 397 4.02 42.25 -8.75
CA TRP A 397 3.22 43.37 -9.24
C TRP A 397 4.04 44.65 -9.18
N THR A 398 3.74 45.53 -10.11
CA THR A 398 4.10 46.96 -10.01
C THR A 398 2.90 47.68 -9.41
N VAL A 399 3.09 48.25 -8.23
CA VAL A 399 2.08 49.09 -7.57
C VAL A 399 2.44 50.53 -7.79
N ASP A 400 1.53 51.32 -8.38
CA ASP A 400 1.73 52.74 -8.62
C ASP A 400 0.66 53.55 -7.85
N THR A 401 1.11 54.31 -6.85
CA THR A 401 0.22 55.10 -5.99
C THR A 401 -0.53 56.20 -6.69
N THR A 402 -0.17 56.54 -7.94
CA THR A 402 -0.88 57.52 -8.77
C THR A 402 -2.00 56.88 -9.63
N VAL A 403 -2.05 55.56 -9.69
CA VAL A 403 -3.07 54.82 -10.43
C VAL A 403 -4.25 54.57 -9.52
N THR A 404 -5.44 54.91 -9.97
CA THR A 404 -6.69 54.45 -9.37
C THR A 404 -7.21 53.28 -10.19
N THR A 405 -7.41 52.13 -9.57
CA THR A 405 -7.90 50.94 -10.25
C THR A 405 -9.42 50.90 -10.15
N VAL A 406 -10.09 50.66 -11.28
CA VAL A 406 -11.53 50.37 -11.27
C VAL A 406 -11.70 48.90 -10.94
N PRO A 407 -12.33 48.53 -9.80
CA PRO A 407 -12.59 47.15 -9.44
C PRO A 407 -13.40 46.42 -10.51
N ALA A 408 -13.04 45.18 -10.84
CA ALA A 408 -13.92 44.31 -11.59
C ALA A 408 -15.08 43.89 -10.69
N GLU A 409 -16.31 44.03 -11.16
CA GLU A 409 -17.50 43.53 -10.46
C GLU A 409 -17.53 41.99 -10.59
N VAL A 410 -16.88 41.30 -9.68
CA VAL A 410 -16.93 39.83 -9.55
C VAL A 410 -17.75 39.49 -8.32
N GLY A 411 -18.85 38.78 -8.53
CA GLY A 411 -19.65 38.28 -7.40
C GLY A 411 -18.88 37.27 -6.57
N ALA A 412 -19.07 37.26 -5.25
CA ALA A 412 -18.54 36.23 -4.39
C ALA A 412 -19.15 34.85 -4.73
N GLY A 413 -18.33 33.80 -4.74
CA GLY A 413 -18.74 32.42 -5.05
C GLY A 413 -17.60 31.42 -4.92
N LEU A 414 -17.87 30.17 -5.22
CA LEU A 414 -16.91 29.06 -5.20
C LEU A 414 -16.56 28.62 -6.62
N LEU A 415 -15.28 28.62 -6.98
CA LEU A 415 -14.78 28.23 -8.29
C LEU A 415 -14.48 26.73 -8.37
N SER A 416 -13.66 26.24 -7.47
CA SER A 416 -13.27 24.83 -7.40
C SER A 416 -13.15 24.36 -5.95
N SER A 417 -12.95 23.07 -5.73
CA SER A 417 -12.84 22.52 -4.38
C SER A 417 -12.23 21.11 -4.42
N THR A 418 -11.86 20.59 -3.27
CA THR A 418 -11.76 19.14 -3.06
C THR A 418 -12.98 18.45 -3.67
N PRO A 419 -12.82 17.31 -4.38
CA PRO A 419 -13.95 16.60 -4.99
C PRO A 419 -15.02 16.23 -3.96
N THR A 420 -16.30 16.46 -4.31
CA THR A 420 -17.45 16.17 -3.42
C THR A 420 -18.11 14.81 -3.69
N ASN A 421 -17.64 14.08 -4.69
CA ASN A 421 -18.19 12.79 -5.11
C ASN A 421 -17.51 11.57 -4.44
N GLN A 422 -16.64 11.83 -3.48
CA GLN A 422 -15.95 10.82 -2.67
C GLN A 422 -15.83 11.33 -1.24
N ALA A 423 -15.74 10.42 -0.28
CA ALA A 423 -15.45 10.78 1.09
C ALA A 423 -14.01 11.30 1.22
N VAL A 424 -13.77 12.13 2.21
CA VAL A 424 -12.44 12.65 2.59
C VAL A 424 -12.07 12.10 3.95
N GLY A 425 -10.80 11.71 4.12
CA GLY A 425 -10.31 11.17 5.39
C GLY A 425 -10.12 12.25 6.46
N HIS A 426 -10.10 11.83 7.70
CA HIS A 426 -9.89 12.74 8.84
C HIS A 426 -8.54 13.47 8.81
N ASP A 427 -7.49 12.87 8.23
CA ASP A 427 -6.15 13.46 8.18
C ASP A 427 -5.91 14.34 6.94
N GLU A 428 -6.97 14.68 6.18
CA GLU A 428 -6.85 15.46 4.95
C GLU A 428 -7.13 16.95 5.15
N VAL A 429 -6.57 17.76 4.26
CA VAL A 429 -6.91 19.18 4.09
C VAL A 429 -7.97 19.29 3.00
N VAL A 430 -9.12 19.84 3.35
CA VAL A 430 -10.21 20.16 2.40
C VAL A 430 -10.14 21.60 2.00
N TYR A 431 -10.26 21.88 0.71
CA TYR A 431 -10.19 23.26 0.22
C TYR A 431 -11.39 23.66 -0.64
N VAL A 432 -11.61 24.95 -0.72
CA VAL A 432 -12.43 25.64 -1.71
C VAL A 432 -11.67 26.83 -2.27
N GLU A 433 -11.66 26.99 -3.59
CA GLU A 433 -11.18 28.20 -4.25
C GLU A 433 -12.36 29.18 -4.36
N THR A 434 -12.18 30.42 -3.89
CA THR A 434 -13.22 31.45 -3.98
C THR A 434 -13.00 32.35 -5.18
N THR A 435 -14.07 33.01 -5.65
CA THR A 435 -13.92 34.19 -6.49
C THR A 435 -13.26 35.30 -5.67
N HIS A 436 -12.50 36.17 -6.33
CA HIS A 436 -11.80 37.27 -5.67
C HIS A 436 -12.30 38.61 -6.18
N PRO A 437 -13.34 39.20 -5.56
CA PRO A 437 -13.71 40.60 -5.82
C PRO A 437 -12.53 41.52 -5.47
N ASP A 438 -12.40 42.61 -6.22
CA ASP A 438 -11.27 43.55 -6.02
C ASP A 438 -11.27 44.27 -4.67
N ASP A 439 -12.32 44.18 -3.88
CA ASP A 439 -12.48 44.83 -2.58
C ASP A 439 -12.18 43.91 -1.40
N GLY A 440 -11.86 42.65 -1.63
CA GLY A 440 -11.48 41.71 -0.60
C GLY A 440 -11.45 40.27 -1.07
N VAL A 441 -11.01 39.37 -0.19
CA VAL A 441 -11.15 37.90 -0.32
C VAL A 441 -12.43 37.50 0.42
N PRO A 442 -13.39 36.85 -0.24
CA PRO A 442 -14.62 36.42 0.41
C PRO A 442 -14.29 35.38 1.51
N ALA A 443 -14.78 35.63 2.71
CA ALA A 443 -14.66 34.65 3.78
C ALA A 443 -15.43 33.37 3.42
N VAL A 444 -14.87 32.24 3.77
CA VAL A 444 -15.53 30.94 3.73
C VAL A 444 -16.15 30.68 5.10
N THR A 445 -17.37 30.20 5.12
CA THR A 445 -18.00 29.71 6.36
C THR A 445 -18.01 28.20 6.34
N TRP A 446 -17.22 27.60 7.22
CA TRP A 446 -17.17 26.17 7.44
C TRP A 446 -18.14 25.73 8.52
N THR A 447 -18.85 24.64 8.28
CA THR A 447 -19.70 23.99 9.28
C THR A 447 -19.45 22.49 9.27
N LEU A 448 -19.36 21.89 10.47
CA LEU A 448 -19.26 20.45 10.67
C LEU A 448 -20.51 19.99 11.43
N ASP A 449 -21.26 19.07 10.85
CA ASP A 449 -22.56 18.58 11.38
C ASP A 449 -23.50 19.73 11.76
N GLY A 450 -23.49 20.81 10.94
CA GLY A 450 -24.30 22.00 11.16
C GLY A 450 -23.74 22.97 12.21
N THR A 451 -22.62 22.65 12.88
CA THR A 451 -21.96 23.53 13.84
C THR A 451 -20.88 24.35 13.11
N ARG A 452 -20.94 25.68 13.23
CA ARG A 452 -19.95 26.57 12.61
C ARG A 452 -18.58 26.39 13.25
N LEU A 453 -17.56 26.29 12.41
CA LEU A 453 -16.15 26.29 12.81
C LEU A 453 -15.63 27.73 12.89
N ASP A 454 -14.60 27.94 13.72
CA ASP A 454 -13.89 29.22 13.83
C ASP A 454 -12.72 29.27 12.84
N ASP A 455 -13.06 29.10 11.58
CA ASP A 455 -12.17 29.16 10.43
C ASP A 455 -12.87 29.92 9.30
N SER A 456 -12.13 30.69 8.53
CA SER A 456 -12.67 31.50 7.42
C SER A 456 -11.80 31.44 6.17
N ASP A 457 -10.74 30.64 6.21
CA ASP A 457 -9.81 30.47 5.11
C ASP A 457 -10.35 29.53 4.03
N GLY A 458 -9.71 29.49 2.89
CA GLY A 458 -10.12 28.64 1.77
C GLY A 458 -9.76 27.18 1.95
N ASP A 459 -8.93 26.81 2.93
CA ASP A 459 -8.55 25.46 3.27
C ASP A 459 -8.77 25.15 4.75
N LEU A 460 -9.21 23.93 5.05
CA LEU A 460 -9.51 23.46 6.39
C LEU A 460 -8.74 22.13 6.64
N ASP A 461 -7.86 22.15 7.63
CA ASP A 461 -7.16 20.94 8.11
C ASP A 461 -8.10 20.14 9.02
N LEU A 462 -8.60 19.01 8.53
CA LEU A 462 -9.46 18.11 9.29
C LEU A 462 -8.70 17.44 10.44
N GLY A 463 -7.40 17.17 10.27
CA GLY A 463 -6.56 16.57 11.31
C GLY A 463 -6.40 17.45 12.56
N ALA A 464 -6.62 18.76 12.44
CA ALA A 464 -6.65 19.68 13.57
C ALA A 464 -7.97 19.60 14.38
N LEU A 465 -9.00 18.94 13.84
CA LEU A 465 -10.32 18.82 14.49
C LEU A 465 -10.38 17.55 15.35
N THR A 466 -11.14 17.62 16.43
CA THR A 466 -11.46 16.43 17.22
C THR A 466 -12.79 15.87 16.78
N LEU A 467 -12.76 14.80 15.99
CA LEU A 467 -13.95 14.12 15.48
C LEU A 467 -14.28 12.88 16.30
N THR A 468 -15.56 12.59 16.44
CA THR A 468 -16.01 11.29 16.96
C THR A 468 -15.87 10.23 15.86
N PRO A 469 -15.70 8.92 16.17
CA PRO A 469 -15.73 7.88 15.15
C PRO A 469 -17.05 7.92 14.37
N GLY A 470 -16.97 7.74 13.04
CA GLY A 470 -18.11 7.72 12.14
C GLY A 470 -18.03 8.79 11.06
N ASN A 471 -19.06 8.84 10.23
CA ASN A 471 -19.17 9.79 9.14
C ASN A 471 -19.72 11.13 9.63
N HIS A 472 -19.10 12.22 9.17
CA HIS A 472 -19.51 13.60 9.45
C HIS A 472 -19.84 14.34 8.17
N THR A 473 -20.64 15.39 8.25
CA THR A 473 -20.95 16.28 7.13
C THR A 473 -20.20 17.59 7.27
N LEU A 474 -19.22 17.83 6.41
CA LEU A 474 -18.55 19.11 6.29
C LEU A 474 -19.22 19.95 5.19
N THR A 475 -19.43 21.25 5.45
CA THR A 475 -20.01 22.17 4.47
C THR A 475 -19.23 23.48 4.46
N ALA A 476 -18.90 23.97 3.26
CA ALA A 476 -18.34 25.29 3.01
C ALA A 476 -19.33 26.16 2.27
N VAL A 477 -19.45 27.42 2.68
CA VAL A 477 -20.31 28.42 2.05
C VAL A 477 -19.54 29.71 1.82
N SER A 478 -19.60 30.24 0.59
CA SER A 478 -19.11 31.58 0.24
C SER A 478 -19.97 32.18 -0.86
N GLY A 479 -20.35 33.45 -0.72
CA GLY A 479 -21.14 34.19 -1.73
C GLY A 479 -22.50 33.55 -2.07
N GLY A 480 -23.02 32.64 -1.26
CA GLY A 480 -24.25 31.90 -1.52
C GLY A 480 -24.05 30.54 -2.19
N ASP A 481 -22.87 30.25 -2.68
CA ASP A 481 -22.49 28.92 -3.15
C ASP A 481 -22.14 27.99 -1.99
N THR A 482 -22.46 26.72 -2.14
CA THR A 482 -22.25 25.70 -1.12
C THR A 482 -21.53 24.48 -1.70
N ARG A 483 -20.60 23.92 -0.93
CA ARG A 483 -20.00 22.60 -1.15
C ARG A 483 -20.16 21.76 0.11
N SER A 484 -20.37 20.46 -0.06
CA SER A 484 -20.49 19.52 1.07
C SER A 484 -19.74 18.24 0.80
N TRP A 485 -19.11 17.70 1.83
CA TRP A 485 -18.35 16.45 1.83
C TRP A 485 -18.83 15.54 2.93
N THR A 486 -18.70 14.25 2.71
CA THR A 486 -18.65 13.26 3.79
C THR A 486 -17.22 13.21 4.30
N VAL A 487 -17.01 13.50 5.58
CA VAL A 487 -15.74 13.26 6.26
C VAL A 487 -15.84 11.89 6.92
N ASP A 488 -14.99 11.01 6.49
CA ASP A 488 -14.88 9.66 7.04
C ASP A 488 -13.85 9.64 8.17
N ASN A 489 -14.32 9.35 9.37
CA ASN A 489 -13.50 9.13 10.57
C ASN A 489 -13.73 7.73 11.15
N THR A 490 -13.99 6.75 10.26
CA THR A 490 -14.12 5.33 10.60
C THR A 490 -12.89 4.61 10.08
N PRO A 491 -11.91 4.26 10.94
CA PRO A 491 -10.75 3.53 10.45
C PRO A 491 -11.14 2.10 10.05
N PRO A 492 -10.57 1.56 8.95
CA PRO A 492 -10.87 0.22 8.47
C PRO A 492 -10.40 -0.85 9.47
N THR A 493 -11.02 -2.02 9.39
CA THR A 493 -10.61 -3.18 10.17
C THR A 493 -9.84 -4.17 9.30
N THR A 494 -8.95 -4.96 9.93
CA THR A 494 -8.15 -5.96 9.21
C THR A 494 -8.25 -7.29 9.92
N GLY A 495 -8.66 -8.32 9.17
CA GLY A 495 -8.59 -9.71 9.57
C GLY A 495 -7.38 -10.41 8.94
N TYR A 496 -6.97 -11.56 9.53
CA TYR A 496 -5.98 -12.43 8.94
C TYR A 496 -6.39 -13.90 9.02
N GLU A 497 -5.97 -14.68 8.04
CA GLU A 497 -6.07 -16.14 8.04
C GLU A 497 -4.67 -16.73 7.79
N LEU A 498 -4.33 -17.76 8.54
CA LEU A 498 -3.08 -18.51 8.38
C LEU A 498 -3.40 -19.95 8.02
N SER A 499 -2.54 -20.58 7.20
CA SER A 499 -2.59 -22.02 7.03
C SER A 499 -2.36 -22.74 8.38
N GLU A 500 -2.82 -23.97 8.50
CA GLU A 500 -2.77 -24.75 9.75
C GLU A 500 -1.33 -24.81 10.31
N PRO A 501 -1.08 -24.28 11.52
CA PRO A 501 0.24 -24.33 12.14
C PRO A 501 0.54 -25.73 12.70
N LEU A 502 1.81 -25.99 12.96
CA LEU A 502 2.22 -27.16 13.72
C LEU A 502 1.61 -27.13 15.12
N VAL A 503 1.73 -26.01 15.80
CA VAL A 503 1.04 -25.67 17.06
C VAL A 503 0.78 -24.19 17.14
N ALA A 504 -0.26 -23.79 17.88
CA ALA A 504 -0.58 -22.39 18.14
C ALA A 504 -1.11 -22.17 19.56
N SER A 505 -1.01 -20.95 20.06
CA SER A 505 -1.63 -20.50 21.30
C SER A 505 -1.87 -18.99 21.23
N GLY A 506 -3.16 -18.58 21.21
CA GLY A 506 -3.50 -17.19 20.94
C GLY A 506 -2.89 -16.75 19.63
N ASP A 507 -2.23 -15.59 19.63
CA ASP A 507 -1.60 -14.99 18.44
C ASP A 507 -0.17 -15.52 18.18
N VAL A 508 0.21 -16.67 18.76
CA VAL A 508 1.50 -17.32 18.53
C VAL A 508 1.32 -18.59 17.71
N HIS A 509 1.94 -18.65 16.54
CA HIS A 509 1.86 -19.75 15.59
C HIS A 509 3.25 -20.33 15.32
N VAL A 510 3.40 -21.64 15.34
CA VAL A 510 4.68 -22.35 15.11
C VAL A 510 4.57 -23.18 13.85
N TYR A 511 5.51 -22.98 12.94
CA TYR A 511 5.62 -23.72 11.67
C TYR A 511 6.98 -24.39 11.55
N ASN A 512 7.03 -25.52 10.88
CA ASN A 512 8.25 -26.24 10.51
C ASN A 512 8.39 -26.44 9.00
N GLY A 513 7.79 -25.55 8.24
CA GLY A 513 7.76 -25.52 6.79
C GLY A 513 7.06 -24.26 6.30
N PRO A 514 6.84 -24.13 4.98
CA PRO A 514 6.11 -23.00 4.40
C PRO A 514 4.70 -22.88 4.99
N PHE A 515 4.24 -21.66 5.16
CA PHE A 515 2.87 -21.34 5.55
C PHE A 515 2.32 -20.20 4.69
N THR A 516 1.00 -20.07 4.66
CA THR A 516 0.32 -19.02 3.91
C THR A 516 -0.37 -18.05 4.85
N MET A 517 -0.40 -16.78 4.46
CA MET A 517 -1.14 -15.71 5.12
C MET A 517 -2.08 -15.05 4.12
N LYS A 518 -3.31 -14.80 4.55
CA LYS A 518 -4.29 -13.99 3.85
C LYS A 518 -4.70 -12.84 4.75
N LEU A 519 -4.73 -11.62 4.22
CA LEU A 519 -5.27 -10.46 4.88
C LEU A 519 -6.59 -10.06 4.21
N THR A 520 -7.53 -9.56 5.00
CA THR A 520 -8.81 -9.04 4.52
C THR A 520 -9.08 -7.72 5.23
N GLY A 521 -9.16 -6.64 4.45
CA GLY A 521 -9.59 -5.34 4.93
C GLY A 521 -11.10 -5.21 4.77
N ASP A 522 -11.75 -4.53 5.70
CA ASP A 522 -13.17 -4.22 5.69
C ASP A 522 -13.40 -2.79 6.20
N ASP A 523 -14.31 -2.07 5.56
CA ASP A 523 -14.63 -0.69 5.85
C ASP A 523 -16.11 -0.40 5.62
N ASP A 524 -16.63 0.71 6.14
CA ASP A 524 -18.03 1.14 5.95
C ASP A 524 -18.23 1.98 4.68
N GLN A 525 -17.14 2.39 4.00
CA GLN A 525 -17.20 3.07 2.71
C GLN A 525 -17.11 2.07 1.55
N ASP A 526 -17.83 2.34 0.47
CA ASP A 526 -17.68 1.61 -0.79
C ASP A 526 -16.31 1.86 -1.40
N GLY A 527 -15.64 0.80 -1.80
CA GLY A 527 -14.36 0.89 -2.49
C GLY A 527 -13.37 -0.17 -2.05
N TYR A 528 -12.16 -0.09 -2.59
CA TYR A 528 -11.13 -1.06 -2.30
C TYR A 528 -10.31 -0.66 -1.06
N VAL A 529 -10.30 -1.55 -0.09
CA VAL A 529 -9.49 -1.41 1.13
C VAL A 529 -8.11 -2.05 0.90
N VAL A 530 -7.06 -1.25 0.97
CA VAL A 530 -5.68 -1.71 0.84
C VAL A 530 -5.23 -2.34 2.15
N SER A 531 -4.80 -3.61 2.13
CA SER A 531 -4.18 -4.24 3.30
C SER A 531 -2.66 -4.24 3.16
N GLU A 532 -1.97 -4.09 4.28
CA GLU A 532 -0.52 -4.11 4.33
C GLU A 532 0.00 -4.84 5.56
N SER A 533 1.21 -5.37 5.46
CA SER A 533 1.90 -6.06 6.57
C SER A 533 3.37 -5.70 6.61
N ARG A 534 4.00 -5.92 7.77
CA ARG A 534 5.44 -5.86 7.93
C ARG A 534 5.92 -6.91 8.91
N VAL A 535 7.18 -7.29 8.81
CA VAL A 535 7.81 -8.30 9.67
C VAL A 535 8.95 -7.66 10.44
N ASP A 536 8.97 -7.88 11.77
CA ASP A 536 10.04 -7.43 12.68
C ASP A 536 10.35 -5.93 12.63
N GLY A 537 9.33 -5.12 12.29
CA GLY A 537 9.45 -3.66 12.22
C GLY A 537 10.12 -3.16 10.93
N ASP A 538 10.26 -3.99 9.92
CA ASP A 538 10.67 -3.59 8.56
C ASP A 538 9.64 -2.66 7.90
N GLY A 539 9.84 -2.25 6.66
CA GLY A 539 8.91 -1.40 5.91
C GLY A 539 7.55 -2.05 5.69
N TRP A 540 6.51 -1.23 5.67
CA TRP A 540 5.18 -1.69 5.30
C TRP A 540 5.18 -2.20 3.87
N PHE A 541 4.49 -3.30 3.67
CA PHE A 541 4.39 -4.02 2.43
C PHE A 541 2.93 -4.22 2.05
N ASN A 542 2.53 -3.72 0.89
CA ASN A 542 1.18 -3.86 0.37
C ASN A 542 0.87 -5.35 0.10
N TYR A 543 -0.21 -5.82 0.68
CA TYR A 543 -0.70 -7.18 0.45
C TYR A 543 -1.56 -7.17 -0.82
N PHE A 544 -1.14 -7.87 -1.85
CA PHE A 544 -1.86 -7.94 -3.12
C PHE A 544 -2.75 -9.19 -3.28
N GLY A 545 -3.24 -9.72 -2.18
CA GLY A 545 -4.33 -10.68 -2.20
C GLY A 545 -5.64 -9.94 -2.44
N TRP A 546 -6.00 -9.75 -3.69
CA TRP A 546 -7.14 -8.97 -4.05
C TRP A 546 -8.46 -9.74 -3.88
N PRO A 547 -9.54 -9.15 -3.36
CA PRO A 547 -10.81 -9.87 -3.16
C PRO A 547 -11.44 -10.39 -4.44
N THR A 548 -11.16 -9.78 -5.58
CA THR A 548 -11.71 -10.18 -6.86
C THR A 548 -10.83 -11.11 -7.68
N SER A 549 -9.55 -11.22 -7.33
CA SER A 549 -8.58 -12.10 -7.98
C SER A 549 -8.18 -13.22 -7.05
N ALA A 550 -9.12 -14.13 -6.76
CA ALA A 550 -8.86 -15.36 -6.03
C ALA A 550 -7.64 -15.23 -5.10
N ASP A 551 -7.85 -14.65 -3.92
CA ASP A 551 -6.96 -14.72 -2.76
C ASP A 551 -5.63 -15.41 -3.04
N LEU A 552 -4.60 -14.66 -3.41
CA LEU A 552 -3.25 -15.22 -3.49
C LEU A 552 -2.62 -15.13 -2.10
N PRO A 553 -2.66 -16.20 -1.30
CA PRO A 553 -2.08 -16.16 0.03
C PRO A 553 -0.56 -16.00 -0.09
N TRP A 554 0.00 -15.15 0.74
CA TRP A 554 1.44 -15.07 0.90
C TRP A 554 1.98 -16.37 1.43
N THR A 555 3.04 -16.87 0.80
CA THR A 555 3.74 -18.07 1.28
C THR A 555 5.10 -17.66 1.81
N PHE A 556 5.33 -17.94 3.07
CA PHE A 556 6.60 -17.74 3.75
C PHE A 556 7.36 -19.05 3.83
N SER A 557 8.65 -19.05 3.54
CA SER A 557 9.52 -20.21 3.65
C SER A 557 10.93 -19.82 4.10
N GLU A 558 11.65 -20.76 4.69
CA GLU A 558 13.07 -20.56 5.05
C GLU A 558 13.96 -20.21 3.86
N SER A 559 13.65 -20.73 2.68
CA SER A 559 14.42 -20.47 1.47
C SER A 559 14.07 -19.14 0.81
N GLY A 560 13.04 -18.46 1.31
CA GLY A 560 12.54 -17.21 0.73
C GLY A 560 12.08 -17.40 -0.69
N THR A 561 11.01 -17.35 -1.04
CA THR A 561 10.31 -17.43 -2.27
C THR A 561 9.19 -18.31 -2.24
N VAL A 562 8.14 -17.83 -2.68
CA VAL A 562 7.37 -18.76 -3.34
C VAL A 562 6.40 -18.28 -4.34
N ILE A 563 6.02 -17.07 -4.34
CA ILE A 563 5.09 -16.68 -5.38
C ILE A 563 5.85 -16.25 -6.61
N ASP A 564 7.12 -15.92 -6.42
CA ASP A 564 7.97 -15.46 -7.51
C ASP A 564 9.39 -15.17 -7.05
N SER A 565 10.33 -15.18 -7.98
CA SER A 565 11.69 -14.69 -7.77
C SER A 565 11.77 -13.20 -7.35
N LEU A 566 10.66 -12.49 -7.28
CA LEU A 566 10.53 -11.15 -6.71
C LEU A 566 10.50 -11.16 -5.18
N THR A 567 10.56 -12.32 -4.59
CA THR A 567 11.06 -12.54 -3.24
C THR A 567 10.45 -11.77 -2.13
N PHE A 568 9.27 -12.15 -1.82
CA PHE A 568 8.70 -11.84 -0.55
C PHE A 568 8.79 -13.07 0.32
N GLY A 569 9.10 -12.90 1.57
CA GLY A 569 8.91 -13.95 2.51
C GLY A 569 10.11 -14.85 2.77
N LYS A 570 11.27 -14.23 2.91
CA LYS A 570 12.34 -14.87 3.64
C LYS A 570 12.10 -14.66 5.12
N LEU A 571 11.48 -15.62 5.78
CA LEU A 571 11.51 -15.70 7.24
C LEU A 571 12.67 -16.63 7.63
N PRO A 572 13.76 -16.08 8.17
CA PRO A 572 14.80 -16.90 8.80
C PRO A 572 14.19 -17.81 9.87
N ARG A 573 14.94 -18.81 10.34
CA ARG A 573 14.50 -19.54 11.51
C ARG A 573 14.48 -18.63 12.72
N GLY A 574 13.46 -18.77 13.53
CA GLY A 574 13.32 -17.98 14.73
C GLY A 574 11.91 -17.47 14.96
N ARG A 575 11.83 -16.55 15.86
CA ARG A 575 10.57 -15.88 16.22
C ARG A 575 10.48 -14.55 15.51
N HIS A 576 9.35 -14.31 14.87
CA HIS A 576 9.05 -13.11 14.11
C HIS A 576 7.73 -12.50 14.56
N THR A 577 7.66 -11.18 14.56
CA THR A 577 6.41 -10.43 14.75
C THR A 577 5.93 -9.96 13.39
N VAL A 578 4.72 -10.35 13.03
CA VAL A 578 4.04 -9.86 11.83
C VAL A 578 3.01 -8.83 12.27
N GLU A 579 3.18 -7.59 11.84
CA GLU A 579 2.20 -6.53 12.03
C GLU A 579 1.39 -6.38 10.74
N TYR A 580 0.11 -6.04 10.87
CA TYR A 580 -0.79 -5.86 9.74
C TYR A 580 -1.84 -4.80 10.03
N ARG A 581 -2.28 -4.10 8.98
CA ARG A 581 -3.33 -3.09 9.02
C ARG A 581 -3.93 -2.88 7.64
N SER A 582 -4.97 -2.05 7.54
CA SER A 582 -5.57 -1.65 6.26
C SER A 582 -5.65 -0.14 6.13
N ILE A 583 -5.82 0.32 4.89
CA ILE A 583 -6.05 1.71 4.51
C ILE A 583 -7.34 1.71 3.71
N ASP A 584 -8.31 2.54 4.09
CA ASP A 584 -9.59 2.67 3.40
C ASP A 584 -9.50 3.59 2.15
N PRO A 585 -10.57 3.70 1.35
CA PRO A 585 -10.60 4.59 0.20
C PRO A 585 -10.45 6.08 0.52
N SER A 586 -10.78 6.48 1.75
CA SER A 586 -10.62 7.85 2.27
C SER A 586 -9.20 8.14 2.76
N GLY A 587 -8.32 7.12 2.81
CA GLY A 587 -6.93 7.24 3.23
C GLY A 587 -6.71 7.08 4.73
N ASN A 588 -7.75 6.76 5.53
CA ASN A 588 -7.58 6.49 6.95
C ASN A 588 -6.85 5.17 7.18
N HIS A 589 -5.98 5.14 8.18
CA HIS A 589 -5.26 3.94 8.58
C HIS A 589 -5.98 3.22 9.71
N GLY A 590 -6.28 1.94 9.50
CA GLY A 590 -6.73 1.07 10.57
C GLY A 590 -5.65 0.85 11.64
N PRO A 591 -6.03 0.47 12.87
CA PRO A 591 -5.08 0.19 13.93
C PRO A 591 -4.17 -0.99 13.54
N ALA A 592 -2.86 -0.81 13.66
CA ALA A 592 -1.91 -1.89 13.47
C ALA A 592 -2.13 -2.97 14.54
N ARG A 593 -2.28 -4.22 14.09
CA ARG A 593 -2.38 -5.42 14.92
C ARG A 593 -1.19 -6.32 14.64
N SER A 594 -0.95 -7.30 15.49
CA SER A 594 0.17 -8.21 15.30
C SER A 594 -0.14 -9.62 15.75
N PHE A 595 0.56 -10.58 15.14
CA PHE A 595 0.69 -11.94 15.62
C PHE A 595 2.17 -12.35 15.55
N THR A 596 2.50 -13.43 16.25
CA THR A 596 3.86 -13.99 16.28
C THR A 596 3.91 -15.29 15.47
N VAL A 597 4.92 -15.41 14.63
CA VAL A 597 5.27 -16.67 13.96
C VAL A 597 6.63 -17.14 14.43
N THR A 598 6.73 -18.41 14.82
CA THR A 598 8.02 -19.06 15.04
C THR A 598 8.26 -20.10 13.95
N THR A 599 9.32 -19.93 13.18
CA THR A 599 9.72 -20.86 12.12
C THR A 599 10.78 -21.82 12.63
N LEU A 600 10.51 -23.12 12.54
CA LEU A 600 11.44 -24.20 12.88
C LEU A 600 12.00 -24.82 11.60
N ALA A 601 13.13 -25.53 11.75
CA ALA A 601 13.66 -26.33 10.66
C ALA A 601 12.66 -27.40 10.19
N PRO A 602 12.51 -27.63 8.89
CA PRO A 602 11.75 -28.75 8.38
C PRO A 602 12.41 -30.07 8.78
N PRO A 603 11.61 -31.15 8.89
CA PRO A 603 12.17 -32.49 9.16
C PRO A 603 13.11 -32.91 8.02
N PRO A 604 14.14 -33.73 8.33
CA PRO A 604 15.01 -34.27 7.29
C PRO A 604 14.26 -35.23 6.36
N ALA A 605 14.73 -35.33 5.11
CA ALA A 605 14.11 -36.18 4.10
C ALA A 605 14.15 -37.67 4.51
N CYS A 606 13.03 -38.35 4.37
CA CYS A 606 12.88 -39.75 4.76
C CYS A 606 13.70 -40.70 3.87
N THR A 607 14.48 -41.61 4.48
CA THR A 607 15.07 -42.74 3.77
C THR A 607 14.19 -43.98 3.87
N THR A 608 13.41 -44.11 4.94
CA THR A 608 12.44 -45.17 5.15
C THR A 608 11.13 -44.58 5.66
N THR A 609 10.02 -44.89 5.04
CA THR A 609 8.70 -44.44 5.47
C THR A 609 7.85 -45.64 5.93
N VAL A 610 7.21 -45.46 7.07
CA VAL A 610 6.25 -46.41 7.64
C VAL A 610 4.89 -45.75 7.74
N THR A 611 3.88 -46.37 7.16
CA THR A 611 2.48 -45.98 7.26
C THR A 611 1.63 -47.12 7.75
N GLY A 612 0.41 -46.88 8.21
CA GLY A 612 -0.51 -47.90 8.70
C GLY A 612 -0.07 -48.57 10.02
N THR A 613 -0.48 -49.80 10.25
CA THR A 613 -0.25 -50.51 11.54
C THR A 613 0.95 -51.46 11.46
N ARG A 614 1.86 -51.36 12.40
CA ARG A 614 2.99 -52.26 12.58
C ARG A 614 2.96 -52.86 14.00
N ASN A 615 3.06 -54.21 14.09
CA ASN A 615 3.14 -54.92 15.36
C ASN A 615 4.60 -55.13 15.78
N GLY A 616 4.83 -55.03 17.09
CA GLY A 616 6.16 -55.18 17.67
C GLY A 616 6.98 -53.90 17.68
N THR A 617 8.19 -53.99 18.24
CA THR A 617 9.11 -52.84 18.33
C THR A 617 9.70 -52.49 16.97
N LEU A 618 9.77 -51.21 16.68
CA LEU A 618 10.46 -50.65 15.52
C LEU A 618 11.86 -50.15 15.93
N VAL A 619 12.87 -50.53 15.18
CA VAL A 619 14.24 -50.01 15.37
C VAL A 619 14.66 -49.21 14.13
N ALA A 620 14.94 -47.93 14.33
CA ALA A 620 15.57 -47.08 13.35
C ALA A 620 17.09 -47.23 13.44
N HIS A 621 17.68 -48.04 12.57
CA HIS A 621 19.11 -48.40 12.65
C HIS A 621 20.03 -47.35 12.00
N SER A 622 19.62 -46.74 10.91
CA SER A 622 20.40 -45.77 10.14
C SER A 622 19.52 -44.92 9.24
N GLY A 623 20.04 -43.79 8.76
CA GLY A 623 19.29 -42.88 7.93
C GLY A 623 18.10 -42.24 8.66
N VAL A 624 17.08 -41.85 7.93
CA VAL A 624 15.88 -41.18 8.46
C VAL A 624 14.67 -42.11 8.36
N THR A 625 14.16 -42.57 9.49
CA THR A 625 12.91 -43.35 9.55
C THR A 625 11.75 -42.42 9.85
N CYS A 626 10.79 -42.34 8.93
CA CYS A 626 9.58 -41.54 9.07
C CYS A 626 8.37 -42.41 9.37
N LEU A 627 7.59 -42.01 10.39
CA LEU A 627 6.28 -42.56 10.72
C LEU A 627 5.22 -41.52 10.35
N ASN A 628 4.47 -41.79 9.29
CA ASN A 628 3.43 -40.86 8.82
C ASN A 628 2.06 -41.44 9.14
N ASP A 629 1.39 -40.91 10.15
CA ASP A 629 0.13 -41.40 10.71
C ASP A 629 0.15 -42.90 11.02
N ALA A 630 1.32 -43.41 11.37
CA ALA A 630 1.52 -44.82 11.62
C ALA A 630 1.07 -45.22 13.03
N ARG A 631 0.57 -46.46 13.16
CA ARG A 631 0.28 -47.09 14.45
C ARG A 631 1.33 -48.16 14.76
N ILE A 632 2.17 -47.91 15.74
CA ILE A 632 3.17 -48.88 16.21
C ILE A 632 2.66 -49.55 17.48
N ASN A 633 2.33 -50.85 17.40
CA ASN A 633 1.88 -51.67 18.56
C ASN A 633 3.05 -52.16 19.41
N GLY A 634 4.09 -51.40 19.55
CA GLY A 634 5.29 -51.63 20.33
C GLY A 634 6.02 -50.34 20.61
N GLY A 635 7.26 -50.41 21.04
CA GLY A 635 8.12 -49.24 21.21
C GLY A 635 8.85 -48.86 19.91
N VAL A 636 9.48 -47.69 19.93
CA VAL A 636 10.41 -47.23 18.87
C VAL A 636 11.78 -46.99 19.50
N THR A 637 12.82 -47.61 18.96
CA THR A 637 14.21 -47.40 19.37
C THR A 637 14.99 -46.77 18.24
N VAL A 638 15.70 -45.66 18.50
CA VAL A 638 16.55 -44.96 17.54
C VAL A 638 18.02 -45.23 17.90
N SER A 639 18.73 -45.86 16.97
CA SER A 639 20.16 -46.15 17.13
C SER A 639 21.00 -44.86 16.99
N SER A 640 22.19 -44.88 17.55
CA SER A 640 23.15 -43.78 17.41
C SER A 640 23.41 -43.44 15.92
N GLY A 641 23.35 -42.15 15.58
CA GLY A 641 23.51 -41.63 14.20
C GLY A 641 22.29 -41.81 13.30
N ALA A 642 21.23 -42.52 13.73
CA ALA A 642 19.97 -42.61 13.00
C ALA A 642 19.05 -41.43 13.36
N SER A 643 18.08 -41.14 12.50
CA SER A 643 17.04 -40.13 12.73
C SER A 643 15.64 -40.74 12.75
N LEU A 644 14.76 -40.14 13.57
CA LEU A 644 13.34 -40.46 13.63
C LEU A 644 12.50 -39.23 13.38
N VAL A 645 11.55 -39.33 12.47
CA VAL A 645 10.52 -38.34 12.25
C VAL A 645 9.16 -38.99 12.42
N VAL A 646 8.36 -38.49 13.35
CA VAL A 646 6.98 -38.95 13.56
C VAL A 646 6.07 -37.77 13.24
N THR A 647 5.22 -37.95 12.24
CA THR A 647 4.19 -36.94 11.86
C THR A 647 2.83 -37.60 12.05
N GLY A 648 2.11 -37.19 13.10
CA GLY A 648 0.85 -37.85 13.49
C GLY A 648 1.03 -39.26 14.02
N GLY A 649 -0.08 -40.00 14.11
CA GLY A 649 -0.12 -41.39 14.46
C GLY A 649 0.09 -41.73 15.95
N THR A 650 0.23 -43.03 16.26
CA THR A 650 0.28 -43.52 17.65
C THR A 650 1.40 -44.56 17.86
N ILE A 651 2.21 -44.36 18.89
CA ILE A 651 3.18 -45.33 19.37
C ILE A 651 2.69 -45.87 20.73
N ASN A 652 2.33 -47.15 20.78
CA ASN A 652 1.76 -47.75 22.00
C ASN A 652 2.82 -48.08 23.08
N GLY A 653 4.07 -48.22 22.72
CA GLY A 653 5.19 -48.40 23.63
C GLY A 653 6.01 -47.13 23.87
N ALA A 654 7.19 -47.29 24.41
CA ALA A 654 8.12 -46.20 24.66
C ALA A 654 8.86 -45.76 23.38
N VAL A 655 9.31 -44.49 23.34
CA VAL A 655 10.29 -43.97 22.38
C VAL A 655 11.62 -43.79 23.10
N THR A 656 12.66 -44.49 22.64
CA THR A 656 14.01 -44.40 23.19
C THR A 656 15.00 -44.01 22.11
N ALA A 657 15.78 -42.95 22.31
CA ALA A 657 16.85 -42.54 21.43
C ALA A 657 18.11 -42.21 22.22
N THR A 658 19.23 -42.80 21.83
CA THR A 658 20.52 -42.48 22.43
C THR A 658 21.54 -42.20 21.33
N GLY A 659 22.07 -40.97 21.33
CA GLY A 659 23.01 -40.53 20.29
C GLY A 659 22.40 -40.42 18.91
N ALA A 660 21.11 -40.17 18.81
CA ALA A 660 20.42 -39.99 17.53
C ALA A 660 20.98 -38.77 16.79
N ALA A 661 20.93 -38.80 15.45
CA ALA A 661 21.23 -37.62 14.64
C ALA A 661 20.14 -36.57 14.80
N GLU A 662 18.86 -36.92 14.53
CA GLU A 662 17.72 -36.02 14.75
C GLU A 662 16.50 -36.81 15.27
N VAL A 663 15.66 -36.16 16.10
CA VAL A 663 14.38 -36.73 16.54
C VAL A 663 13.29 -35.65 16.44
N HIS A 664 12.25 -35.92 15.65
CA HIS A 664 11.08 -35.06 15.49
C HIS A 664 9.82 -35.85 15.89
N LEU A 665 9.10 -35.40 16.91
CA LEU A 665 7.78 -35.92 17.31
C LEU A 665 6.76 -34.80 17.08
N LEU A 666 6.05 -34.87 15.95
CA LEU A 666 5.16 -33.80 15.46
C LEU A 666 3.71 -34.32 15.45
N LYS A 667 2.83 -33.73 16.26
CA LYS A 667 1.43 -34.16 16.41
C LYS A 667 1.30 -35.67 16.72
N ALA A 668 2.28 -36.26 17.42
CA ALA A 668 2.38 -37.69 17.71
C ALA A 668 1.73 -38.03 19.05
N GLN A 669 1.08 -39.18 19.12
CA GLN A 669 0.63 -39.76 20.39
C GLN A 669 1.60 -40.89 20.84
N VAL A 670 2.23 -40.75 22.01
CA VAL A 670 3.11 -41.75 22.60
C VAL A 670 2.53 -42.23 23.93
N ASN A 671 2.09 -43.53 23.99
CA ASN A 671 1.47 -44.08 25.20
C ASN A 671 2.49 -44.50 26.26
N GLY A 672 3.73 -44.80 25.88
CA GLY A 672 4.84 -45.10 26.77
C GLY A 672 5.67 -43.87 27.13
N ALA A 673 6.79 -44.11 27.84
CA ALA A 673 7.74 -43.05 28.17
C ALA A 673 8.54 -42.61 26.91
N VAL A 674 8.96 -41.34 26.89
CA VAL A 674 9.90 -40.81 25.91
C VAL A 674 11.23 -40.53 26.61
N SER A 675 12.31 -41.18 26.15
CA SER A 675 13.66 -40.97 26.70
C SER A 675 14.63 -40.67 25.54
N ILE A 676 15.14 -39.46 25.48
CA ILE A 676 16.02 -39.00 24.40
C ILE A 676 17.27 -38.36 25.01
N SER A 677 18.43 -38.90 24.63
CA SER A 677 19.72 -38.39 25.11
C SER A 677 20.80 -38.41 24.02
N GLY A 678 21.75 -37.48 24.12
CA GLY A 678 22.91 -37.42 23.23
C GLY A 678 22.57 -37.10 21.76
N THR A 679 21.42 -36.51 21.48
CA THR A 679 21.07 -36.06 20.12
C THR A 679 22.01 -34.93 19.68
N THR A 680 22.52 -35.00 18.45
CA THR A 680 23.55 -34.08 17.93
C THR A 680 23.03 -33.12 16.86
N GLY A 681 21.94 -33.46 16.18
CA GLY A 681 21.28 -32.60 15.20
C GLY A 681 20.14 -31.78 15.82
N ARG A 682 18.90 -32.07 15.45
CA ARG A 682 17.72 -31.39 15.99
C ARG A 682 16.84 -32.28 16.80
N LEU A 683 16.25 -31.72 17.83
CA LEU A 683 15.27 -32.39 18.67
C LEU A 683 14.03 -31.50 18.79
N ILE A 684 12.93 -31.92 18.15
CA ILE A 684 11.67 -31.19 18.13
C ILE A 684 10.54 -32.09 18.60
N VAL A 685 9.83 -31.66 19.63
CA VAL A 685 8.61 -32.32 20.15
C VAL A 685 7.50 -31.24 20.14
N ALA A 686 6.57 -31.34 19.21
CA ALA A 686 5.56 -30.29 19.04
C ALA A 686 4.17 -30.88 18.79
N GLY A 687 3.14 -30.32 19.43
CA GLY A 687 1.73 -30.71 19.28
C GLY A 687 1.44 -32.16 19.66
N SER A 688 2.29 -32.79 20.48
CA SER A 688 2.23 -34.19 20.77
C SER A 688 1.54 -34.50 22.11
N ASP A 689 0.92 -35.69 22.26
CA ASP A 689 0.34 -36.20 23.52
C ASP A 689 1.25 -37.33 24.06
N LEU A 690 2.08 -37.02 25.05
CA LEU A 690 2.98 -37.98 25.71
C LEU A 690 2.34 -38.45 26.99
N ARG A 691 1.85 -39.72 27.01
CA ARG A 691 1.13 -40.29 28.16
C ARG A 691 2.04 -40.80 29.25
N GLY A 692 3.29 -41.11 28.92
CA GLY A 692 4.34 -41.44 29.87
C GLY A 692 5.14 -40.23 30.34
N ALA A 693 6.21 -40.49 31.09
CA ALA A 693 7.20 -39.46 31.41
C ALA A 693 8.04 -39.11 30.18
N ALA A 694 8.49 -37.86 30.10
CA ALA A 694 9.44 -37.41 29.09
C ALA A 694 10.76 -36.98 29.73
N VAL A 695 11.87 -37.59 29.32
CA VAL A 695 13.23 -37.32 29.79
C VAL A 695 14.09 -36.93 28.58
N LEU A 696 14.53 -35.70 28.55
CA LEU A 696 15.31 -35.11 27.45
C LEU A 696 16.62 -34.57 28.01
N ASN A 697 17.66 -35.42 28.06
CA ASN A 697 18.89 -35.10 28.76
C ASN A 697 20.12 -35.14 27.85
N ASP A 698 21.10 -34.29 28.16
CA ASP A 698 22.46 -34.36 27.61
C ASP A 698 22.47 -34.31 26.06
N ASN A 699 21.52 -33.56 25.43
CA ASN A 699 21.47 -33.36 24.00
C ASN A 699 22.29 -32.12 23.63
N THR A 700 23.20 -32.27 22.67
CA THR A 700 23.98 -31.15 22.10
C THR A 700 23.49 -30.91 20.69
N THR A 701 22.44 -30.11 20.56
CA THR A 701 21.71 -29.92 19.32
C THR A 701 22.22 -28.70 18.52
N VAL A 702 22.02 -28.70 17.21
CA VAL A 702 22.43 -27.59 16.33
C VAL A 702 21.66 -26.31 16.67
N ASP A 703 20.35 -26.45 16.88
CA ASP A 703 19.45 -25.37 17.33
C ASP A 703 18.94 -25.75 18.74
N ALA A 704 18.31 -24.81 19.44
CA ALA A 704 17.69 -25.14 20.72
C ALA A 704 16.71 -26.30 20.56
N LEU A 705 16.78 -27.28 21.49
CA LEU A 705 15.75 -28.31 21.61
C LEU A 705 14.39 -27.59 21.73
N VAL A 706 13.43 -27.96 20.88
CA VAL A 706 12.09 -27.39 20.93
C VAL A 706 11.12 -28.39 21.53
N MET A 707 10.40 -27.96 22.57
CA MET A 707 9.22 -28.64 23.08
C MET A 707 8.08 -27.64 23.15
N ALA A 708 7.14 -27.75 22.22
CA ALA A 708 6.10 -26.72 22.02
C ALA A 708 4.71 -27.36 21.96
N GLY A 709 3.76 -26.77 22.67
CA GLY A 709 2.37 -27.18 22.63
C GLY A 709 2.13 -28.67 22.88
N THR A 710 2.94 -29.30 23.70
CA THR A 710 2.92 -30.73 23.95
C THR A 710 2.33 -31.03 25.33
N GLY A 711 1.36 -31.94 25.35
CA GLY A 711 0.83 -32.49 26.60
C GLY A 711 1.70 -33.64 27.13
N VAL A 712 2.09 -33.61 28.40
CA VAL A 712 2.80 -34.74 29.07
C VAL A 712 2.06 -35.11 30.33
N ARG A 713 1.58 -36.37 30.41
CA ARG A 713 0.82 -36.83 31.58
C ARG A 713 1.73 -37.29 32.70
N GLY A 714 2.96 -37.74 32.38
CA GLY A 714 4.00 -38.03 33.34
C GLY A 714 4.85 -36.81 33.69
N ALA A 715 5.98 -37.01 34.34
CA ALA A 715 6.92 -35.95 34.63
C ALA A 715 7.73 -35.60 33.38
N LEU A 716 8.02 -34.30 33.18
CA LEU A 716 8.95 -33.77 32.19
C LEU A 716 10.26 -33.37 32.87
N SER A 717 11.37 -33.88 32.41
CA SER A 717 12.72 -33.56 32.92
C SER A 717 13.68 -33.27 31.81
N CYS A 718 14.41 -32.14 31.92
CA CYS A 718 15.47 -31.75 30.99
C CYS A 718 16.72 -31.36 31.78
N ARG A 719 17.88 -31.95 31.43
CA ARG A 719 19.18 -31.63 32.03
C ARG A 719 20.28 -31.74 30.99
N GLY A 720 21.30 -30.91 31.11
CA GLY A 720 22.50 -30.99 30.28
C GLY A 720 22.29 -30.71 28.78
N ASN A 721 21.17 -30.11 28.37
CA ASN A 721 20.93 -29.76 26.97
C ASN A 721 21.62 -28.46 26.59
N THR A 722 22.25 -28.43 25.42
CA THR A 722 22.93 -27.27 24.86
C THR A 722 22.60 -27.14 23.36
N PRO A 723 22.03 -26.02 22.88
CA PRO A 723 21.52 -24.88 23.65
C PRO A 723 20.37 -25.23 24.62
N ALA A 724 20.01 -24.25 25.47
CA ALA A 724 18.91 -24.45 26.41
C ALA A 724 17.58 -24.69 25.64
N PRO A 725 16.69 -25.57 26.15
CA PRO A 725 15.41 -25.88 25.51
C PRO A 725 14.52 -24.65 25.34
N SER A 726 13.69 -24.64 24.28
CA SER A 726 12.71 -23.60 23.95
C SER A 726 11.31 -24.21 23.79
N ASN A 727 10.26 -23.42 24.10
CA ASN A 727 8.87 -23.77 23.77
C ASN A 727 8.35 -23.05 22.51
N ALA A 728 9.23 -22.39 21.78
CA ALA A 728 8.88 -21.64 20.58
C ALA A 728 7.72 -20.64 20.78
N GLY A 729 7.45 -20.22 22.02
CA GLY A 729 6.35 -19.32 22.39
C GLY A 729 5.04 -20.03 22.73
N VAL A 730 4.95 -21.36 22.58
CA VAL A 730 3.74 -22.15 22.91
C VAL A 730 4.04 -23.08 24.09
N SER A 731 3.46 -22.78 25.24
CA SER A 731 3.70 -23.51 26.48
C SER A 731 3.20 -24.95 26.43
N ASN A 732 3.87 -25.81 27.20
CA ASN A 732 3.51 -27.22 27.34
C ASN A 732 2.60 -27.45 28.54
N GLN A 733 1.74 -28.46 28.47
CA GLN A 733 0.79 -28.83 29.51
C GLN A 733 1.35 -29.94 30.41
N VAL A 734 2.17 -29.56 31.37
CA VAL A 734 2.87 -30.53 32.27
C VAL A 734 3.52 -29.80 33.43
N THR A 735 3.92 -30.56 34.48
CA THR A 735 4.88 -30.04 35.48
C THR A 735 6.30 -30.34 34.99
N GLY A 736 7.07 -29.32 34.67
CA GLY A 736 8.46 -29.44 34.20
C GLY A 736 9.48 -29.32 35.32
N SER A 737 10.65 -29.94 35.12
CA SER A 737 11.79 -29.83 36.01
C SER A 737 13.10 -29.63 35.26
N GLY A 738 14.12 -29.07 35.97
CA GLY A 738 15.42 -28.74 35.37
C GLY A 738 15.27 -27.63 34.31
N GLN A 739 15.95 -27.77 33.15
CA GLN A 739 15.88 -26.81 32.05
C GLN A 739 14.47 -26.66 31.43
N CYS A 740 13.59 -27.64 31.62
CA CYS A 740 12.22 -27.62 31.14
C CYS A 740 11.24 -26.88 32.08
N ALA A 741 11.66 -26.41 33.23
CA ALA A 741 10.78 -25.71 34.17
C ALA A 741 10.17 -24.42 33.56
N GLY A 742 10.90 -23.72 32.71
CA GLY A 742 10.42 -22.50 32.03
C GLY A 742 9.59 -22.75 30.76
N LEU A 743 9.42 -24.01 30.34
CA LEU A 743 8.70 -24.33 29.08
C LEU A 743 7.22 -24.67 29.29
N VAL A 744 6.74 -24.65 30.53
CA VAL A 744 5.42 -25.14 30.91
C VAL A 744 4.46 -24.02 31.26
N ASP A 745 3.18 -24.27 31.05
CA ASP A 745 2.12 -23.41 31.57
C ASP A 745 1.97 -23.68 33.07
N PRO A 746 2.06 -22.67 33.95
CA PRO A 746 1.89 -22.83 35.37
C PRO A 746 0.46 -23.26 35.79
N ARG A 747 -0.53 -23.17 34.90
CA ARG A 747 -1.89 -23.63 35.17
C ARG A 747 -1.98 -25.14 35.18
N PRO A 748 -2.69 -25.76 36.16
CA PRO A 748 -2.83 -27.19 36.22
C PRO A 748 -3.57 -27.73 34.99
N ASN A 749 -2.96 -28.75 34.33
CA ASN A 749 -3.60 -29.45 33.21
C ASN A 749 -4.89 -30.16 33.72
N PRO A 750 -6.07 -29.81 33.14
CA PRO A 750 -7.30 -30.56 33.46
C PRO A 750 -7.10 -32.02 33.10
N ARG A 751 -7.08 -32.91 34.10
CA ARG A 751 -6.82 -34.33 33.89
C ARG A 751 -7.71 -34.91 32.78
N GLY A 752 -7.11 -35.41 31.74
CA GLY A 752 -7.79 -36.21 30.72
C GLY A 752 -8.09 -35.52 29.38
N LYS A 753 -7.77 -34.22 29.17
CA LYS A 753 -7.93 -33.59 27.87
C LYS A 753 -6.68 -33.73 27.02
N SER A 754 -6.84 -33.93 25.70
CA SER A 754 -5.76 -33.78 24.74
C SER A 754 -5.30 -32.33 24.68
N TYR A 755 -4.08 -32.07 24.18
CA TYR A 755 -3.57 -30.71 24.02
C TYR A 755 -4.51 -29.85 23.18
N GLU A 756 -5.02 -30.37 22.07
CA GLU A 756 -5.98 -29.68 21.19
C GLU A 756 -7.24 -29.23 21.93
N ALA A 757 -7.79 -30.08 22.80
CA ALA A 757 -8.97 -29.74 23.59
C ALA A 757 -8.70 -28.66 24.66
N VAL A 758 -7.45 -28.51 25.11
CA VAL A 758 -7.07 -27.48 26.08
C VAL A 758 -6.80 -26.15 25.35
N VAL A 759 -6.12 -26.17 24.21
CA VAL A 759 -5.85 -25.00 23.39
C VAL A 759 -7.14 -24.43 22.81
N SER A 760 -8.02 -25.25 22.28
CA SER A 760 -9.32 -24.79 21.74
C SER A 760 -10.22 -24.14 22.80
N SER A 761 -10.06 -24.47 24.09
CA SER A 761 -10.81 -23.83 25.18
C SER A 761 -10.23 -22.50 25.64
N THR A 762 -9.01 -22.15 25.22
CA THR A 762 -8.33 -20.89 25.56
C THR A 762 -8.25 -19.91 24.38
N VAL A 763 -8.58 -20.34 23.17
CA VAL A 763 -8.76 -19.45 22.01
C VAL A 763 -10.13 -18.79 22.15
N PRO A 764 -10.24 -17.46 22.07
CA PRO A 764 -11.54 -16.80 21.98
C PRO A 764 -12.36 -17.44 20.86
N GLU A 765 -13.63 -17.77 21.12
CA GLU A 765 -14.51 -18.23 20.07
C GLU A 765 -14.38 -17.32 18.86
N LYS A 766 -14.14 -17.88 17.67
CA LYS A 766 -14.24 -17.16 16.41
C LYS A 766 -15.55 -16.42 16.44
N GLY A 767 -15.49 -15.10 16.40
CA GLY A 767 -16.68 -14.31 16.16
C GLY A 767 -17.27 -14.78 14.86
N MET A 768 -18.39 -15.49 14.90
CA MET A 768 -19.17 -15.83 13.74
C MET A 768 -19.69 -14.52 13.17
N TYR A 769 -19.05 -14.03 12.11
CA TYR A 769 -19.71 -13.10 11.21
C TYR A 769 -20.65 -13.92 10.35
N GLU A 770 -21.92 -13.98 10.75
CA GLU A 770 -22.99 -14.41 9.85
C GLU A 770 -23.08 -13.38 8.74
N HIS A 771 -22.70 -13.79 7.53
CA HIS A 771 -23.06 -13.08 6.32
C HIS A 771 -24.57 -13.20 6.13
N ASN A 772 -25.33 -12.20 6.50
CA ASN A 772 -26.68 -12.01 6.02
C ASN A 772 -26.61 -11.44 4.59
N HIS A 773 -26.68 -12.31 3.61
CA HIS A 773 -27.13 -11.93 2.28
C HIS A 773 -28.66 -11.78 2.31
N ASN A 774 -29.14 -10.57 2.12
CA ASN A 774 -30.43 -10.26 1.49
C ASN A 774 -30.26 -9.04 0.59
#